data_f683e099f838a11048a54b229301fb64
#
_entry.id   f683e099f838a11048a54b229301fb64
#
_cell.length_a   1.000
_cell.length_b   1.000
_cell.length_c   1.000
_cell.angle_alpha   90.00
_cell.angle_beta   90.00
_cell.angle_gamma   90.00
#
_symmetry.space_group_name_H-M   'P 1'
#
loop_
_entity.id
_entity.type
_entity.pdbx_description
1 polymer ?
#
loop_
_entity_poly.entity_id
_entity_poly.type
_entity_poly.pdbx_seq_one_letter_code
_entity_poly.pdbx_strand_id
1 'polypeptide(L)'
;MFSYVKKAVLIGVITQLIALLIPTQWANASTGLDKVKLEGTIVDAQTGEALPAAHLIIKDTYTGTITNADGAFEITAPTLPVTLVARFIGYESLEVTVREQKTLIIQMQPAVVNLDAVIITEEDPAVYIMEKVIESKKQWRSNLNRYKADAYTRQQIKRDTAIVSINESLSELYWDREKGVREILKSKRQTANIDEASNFAGVSYTPNFYDDNLDITGFNMVGITHPEALDYYHFTLLDYNSIDDAIVYEIEVSPKRELQPLFTGTIQVLDEDFALLSVRLKPNEVVVFPPPIQEFNIFYEQQYSNFGGEFWLPVDFRLDGEIEIGLPGLQFPPIGFKQISKLSDYVVNQWVPAQVFLLENTFTVDSTSIQSSDSLFVRSLDVVPLSNVEESAYANLDSTASLEKSFQPTGFLAKFVTMDEEDERQETTKDSSFFGQAWSRVTKNVVVEARYNRVDALYAGLGLERRFLEKDRLELKAVVGYSFGYKEWSPRIEGEWVLDPENRRNRIWAQSGKITTQRLNNTYYPSTIQAVPVLFGFDDYNDYYRNEYSKIGFTHRMKGAILGRRPDARIYYSLENHITIDYKTSYDLRASDNYARINPPINDGRLSSITIEIEGGSGKEALGVVEANNLYLGIETSHEVLGSDWDFARFELELYQRFKTFYKRRLIPNVLDVKINAGSFIGGIPIQRNGALDAALGIFGPFGVFKTKAFTPYEGASYASLYAEHNFRSIPLEALGWKGAGKKGLSIIAFGGVGKTWENSEQLTFIQEFPGAMLTSTKGIHTEIGVSLSNIFSLIRLDLAYRLDAPGLYPGISLSRFF
;
A
#
# COMPACT_ATOMS: atom_id res chain seq x y z
N MET A 1 10.49 12.47 57.03
CA MET A 1 10.50 13.52 55.98
C MET A 1 11.75 14.42 56.07
N PHE A 2 12.26 14.77 57.24
CA PHE A 2 13.46 15.62 57.40
C PHE A 2 14.81 14.92 57.06
N SER A 3 14.90 13.59 57.08
CA SER A 3 16.11 12.85 56.77
C SER A 3 16.40 12.76 55.25
N TYR A 4 15.40 12.78 54.40
CA TYR A 4 15.57 12.71 52.92
C TYR A 4 15.98 14.04 52.31
N VAL A 5 15.51 15.15 52.89
CA VAL A 5 15.85 16.51 52.42
C VAL A 5 17.33 16.84 52.72
N LYS A 6 17.87 16.39 53.86
CA LYS A 6 19.32 16.57 54.17
C LYS A 6 20.24 15.77 53.26
N LYS A 7 19.82 14.56 52.78
CA LYS A 7 20.62 13.78 51.85
C LYS A 7 20.57 14.36 50.42
N ALA A 8 19.44 14.90 49.99
CA ALA A 8 19.33 15.54 48.68
C ALA A 8 20.16 16.85 48.59
N VAL A 9 20.20 17.64 49.64
CA VAL A 9 20.99 18.89 49.70
C VAL A 9 22.49 18.58 49.78
N LEU A 10 22.88 17.51 50.48
CA LEU A 10 24.29 17.09 50.57
C LEU A 10 24.80 16.53 49.22
N ILE A 11 23.97 15.78 48.50
CA ILE A 11 24.30 15.29 47.15
C ILE A 11 24.38 16.46 46.16
N GLY A 12 23.50 17.43 46.25
CA GLY A 12 23.50 18.62 45.38
C GLY A 12 24.75 19.51 45.58
N VAL A 13 25.24 19.65 46.82
CA VAL A 13 26.44 20.40 47.14
C VAL A 13 27.71 19.64 46.74
N ILE A 14 27.73 18.32 46.86
CA ILE A 14 28.88 17.49 46.45
C ILE A 14 28.98 17.47 44.91
N THR A 15 27.88 17.42 44.16
CA THR A 15 27.89 17.51 42.69
C THR A 15 28.37 18.87 42.21
N GLN A 16 27.98 19.95 42.87
CA GLN A 16 28.50 21.31 42.54
C GLN A 16 29.98 21.48 42.88
N LEU A 17 30.47 20.90 43.95
CA LEU A 17 31.90 20.93 44.32
C LEU A 17 32.79 20.04 43.43
N ILE A 18 32.27 18.94 42.88
CA ILE A 18 32.98 18.11 41.89
C ILE A 18 33.02 18.81 40.53
N ALA A 19 32.00 19.59 40.16
CA ALA A 19 31.99 20.39 38.96
C ALA A 19 32.96 21.57 38.96
N LEU A 20 33.42 22.02 40.17
CA LEU A 20 34.41 23.08 40.34
C LEU A 20 35.86 22.58 40.38
N LEU A 21 36.10 21.27 40.41
CA LEU A 21 37.44 20.65 40.47
C LEU A 21 37.84 19.99 39.14
N ILE A 22 37.03 20.06 38.09
CA ILE A 22 37.46 19.64 36.77
C ILE A 22 38.15 20.85 36.10
N PRO A 23 39.46 20.76 35.82
CA PRO A 23 40.12 21.82 35.12
C PRO A 23 39.47 21.97 33.74
N THR A 24 38.87 23.15 33.49
CA THR A 24 38.32 23.56 32.18
C THR A 24 39.49 23.83 31.19
N GLN A 25 40.28 22.81 30.91
CA GLN A 25 41.29 22.86 29.87
C GLN A 25 41.28 21.58 29.02
N TRP A 26 40.09 21.14 28.63
CA TRP A 26 39.91 20.42 27.37
C TRP A 26 38.95 21.23 26.50
N ALA A 27 39.36 22.48 26.24
CA ALA A 27 38.91 23.14 25.05
C ALA A 27 39.39 22.28 23.91
N ASN A 28 38.44 21.70 23.20
CA ASN A 28 38.67 21.09 21.91
C ASN A 28 39.43 22.08 21.05
N ALA A 29 40.69 21.90 20.90
CA ALA A 29 41.36 22.25 19.68
C ALA A 29 40.89 21.21 18.62
N SER A 30 39.63 21.23 18.19
CA SER A 30 39.39 20.93 16.83
C SER A 30 40.04 22.09 16.07
N THR A 31 41.28 21.93 15.70
CA THR A 31 41.83 22.56 14.52
C THR A 31 40.94 22.06 13.38
N GLY A 32 39.79 22.73 13.17
CA GLY A 32 39.09 22.67 11.93
C GLY A 32 40.11 23.16 10.90
N LEU A 33 40.82 22.22 10.30
CA LEU A 33 41.46 22.46 9.02
C LEU A 33 40.30 22.95 8.15
N ASP A 34 40.32 24.21 7.70
CA ASP A 34 39.32 24.76 6.82
C ASP A 34 39.32 23.88 5.58
N LYS A 35 38.30 23.04 5.46
CA LYS A 35 38.09 22.17 4.29
C LYS A 35 38.01 23.06 3.05
N VAL A 36 38.73 22.68 2.01
CA VAL A 36 38.84 23.46 0.78
C VAL A 36 37.84 22.91 -0.24
N LYS A 37 36.93 23.76 -0.68
CA LYS A 37 36.01 23.46 -1.76
C LYS A 37 36.74 23.63 -3.10
N LEU A 38 36.73 22.58 -3.92
CA LEU A 38 37.23 22.58 -5.30
C LEU A 38 36.03 22.38 -6.23
N GLU A 39 35.99 23.14 -7.31
CA GLU A 39 34.93 23.08 -8.33
C GLU A 39 35.56 23.07 -9.72
N GLY A 40 34.86 22.51 -10.69
CA GLY A 40 35.33 22.45 -12.07
C GLY A 40 34.39 21.68 -12.99
N THR A 41 34.90 21.38 -14.17
CA THR A 41 34.23 20.58 -15.20
C THR A 41 35.13 19.47 -15.72
N ILE A 42 34.53 18.33 -16.07
CA ILE A 42 35.22 17.22 -16.75
C ILE A 42 34.65 17.14 -18.16
N VAL A 43 35.53 17.14 -19.15
CA VAL A 43 35.17 17.14 -20.56
C VAL A 43 36.04 16.15 -21.34
N ASP A 44 35.53 15.70 -22.49
CA ASP A 44 36.28 14.96 -23.47
C ASP A 44 37.39 15.85 -24.05
N ALA A 45 38.62 15.35 -24.09
CA ALA A 45 39.77 16.12 -24.58
C ALA A 45 39.78 16.35 -26.08
N GLN A 46 39.06 15.53 -26.88
CA GLN A 46 38.99 15.62 -28.31
C GLN A 46 37.82 16.47 -28.80
N THR A 47 36.64 16.27 -28.23
CA THR A 47 35.41 16.93 -28.66
C THR A 47 35.07 18.19 -27.84
N GLY A 48 35.57 18.28 -26.60
CA GLY A 48 35.22 19.31 -25.63
C GLY A 48 33.82 19.10 -25.01
N GLU A 49 33.14 18.01 -25.32
CA GLU A 49 31.81 17.70 -24.75
C GLU A 49 31.92 17.38 -23.27
N ALA A 50 30.90 17.75 -22.54
CA ALA A 50 30.80 17.45 -21.11
C ALA A 50 30.70 15.96 -20.86
N LEU A 51 31.35 15.45 -19.82
CA LEU A 51 31.28 14.06 -19.40
C LEU A 51 30.40 13.94 -18.12
N PRO A 52 29.09 13.70 -18.26
CA PRO A 52 28.21 13.53 -17.13
C PRO A 52 28.40 12.18 -16.44
N ALA A 53 28.28 12.15 -15.12
CA ALA A 53 28.52 10.97 -14.28
C ALA A 53 29.98 10.47 -14.28
N ALA A 54 30.94 11.31 -14.67
CA ALA A 54 32.36 11.01 -14.47
C ALA A 54 32.68 11.06 -12.97
N HIS A 55 33.40 10.06 -12.49
CA HIS A 55 33.83 9.96 -11.09
C HIS A 55 35.08 10.80 -10.84
N LEU A 56 35.09 11.52 -9.73
CA LEU A 56 36.24 12.23 -9.23
C LEU A 56 36.45 11.85 -7.76
N ILE A 57 37.60 11.27 -7.45
CA ILE A 57 37.91 10.70 -6.14
C ILE A 57 39.18 11.40 -5.62
N ILE A 58 39.23 11.70 -4.31
CA ILE A 58 40.45 12.07 -3.64
C ILE A 58 41.28 10.81 -3.40
N LYS A 59 42.47 10.77 -4.02
CA LYS A 59 43.35 9.59 -3.97
C LYS A 59 43.52 9.08 -2.54
N ASP A 60 43.47 7.76 -2.34
CA ASP A 60 43.66 7.05 -1.09
C ASP A 60 42.58 7.38 0.00
N THR A 61 41.37 7.83 -0.42
CA THR A 61 40.25 8.12 0.48
C THR A 61 38.93 7.53 -0.03
N TYR A 62 37.91 7.44 0.83
CA TYR A 62 36.54 7.13 0.44
C TYR A 62 35.71 8.37 0.06
N THR A 63 36.38 9.50 -0.16
CA THR A 63 35.75 10.78 -0.53
C THR A 63 35.79 10.98 -2.05
N GLY A 64 34.65 11.14 -2.64
CA GLY A 64 34.51 11.33 -4.08
C GLY A 64 33.28 12.14 -4.45
N THR A 65 33.17 12.51 -5.73
CA THR A 65 32.00 13.17 -6.32
C THR A 65 31.79 12.67 -7.74
N ILE A 66 30.66 13.05 -8.32
CA ILE A 66 30.31 12.78 -9.73
C ILE A 66 29.96 14.10 -10.42
N THR A 67 30.14 14.14 -11.74
CA THR A 67 29.74 15.28 -12.53
C THR A 67 28.22 15.28 -12.79
N ASN A 68 27.63 16.47 -12.86
CA ASN A 68 26.25 16.69 -13.29
C ASN A 68 26.08 16.55 -14.82
N ALA A 69 24.90 16.88 -15.34
CA ALA A 69 24.60 16.83 -16.78
C ALA A 69 25.48 17.74 -17.64
N ASP A 70 26.00 18.82 -17.07
CA ASP A 70 26.87 19.78 -17.75
C ASP A 70 28.36 19.48 -17.52
N GLY A 71 28.69 18.27 -16.97
CA GLY A 71 30.05 17.88 -16.65
C GLY A 71 30.64 18.58 -15.42
N ALA A 72 29.86 19.40 -14.70
CA ALA A 72 30.35 20.15 -13.57
C ALA A 72 30.41 19.30 -12.31
N PHE A 73 31.40 19.57 -11.47
CA PHE A 73 31.59 18.89 -10.16
C PHE A 73 31.93 19.88 -9.06
N GLU A 74 31.63 19.45 -7.84
CA GLU A 74 32.13 20.03 -6.59
C GLU A 74 32.68 18.92 -5.70
N ILE A 75 33.86 19.14 -5.09
CA ILE A 75 34.47 18.17 -4.16
C ILE A 75 35.17 18.92 -3.03
N THR A 76 35.06 18.38 -1.83
CA THR A 76 35.68 18.96 -0.63
C THR A 76 36.98 18.24 -0.30
N ALA A 77 38.09 18.96 -0.34
CA ALA A 77 39.39 18.44 0.05
C ALA A 77 39.71 18.80 1.51
N PRO A 78 40.32 17.88 2.30
CA PRO A 78 40.68 18.15 3.67
C PRO A 78 41.81 19.20 3.78
N THR A 79 42.74 19.21 2.83
CA THR A 79 43.89 20.16 2.75
C THR A 79 44.38 20.24 1.33
N LEU A 80 45.16 21.26 1.01
CA LEU A 80 45.96 21.32 -0.21
C LEU A 80 47.44 21.15 0.14
N PRO A 81 48.25 20.52 -0.73
CA PRO A 81 47.89 19.95 -2.03
C PRO A 81 47.11 18.63 -1.91
N VAL A 82 46.24 18.37 -2.85
CA VAL A 82 45.45 17.14 -2.95
C VAL A 82 45.55 16.57 -4.37
N THR A 83 45.56 15.25 -4.48
CA THR A 83 45.53 14.56 -5.77
C THR A 83 44.14 14.04 -6.02
N LEU A 84 43.52 14.48 -7.11
CA LEU A 84 42.22 14.03 -7.58
C LEU A 84 42.43 12.98 -8.67
N VAL A 85 41.63 11.92 -8.69
CA VAL A 85 41.61 10.90 -9.71
C VAL A 85 40.28 10.98 -10.42
N ALA A 86 40.28 11.37 -11.70
CA ALA A 86 39.11 11.37 -12.55
C ALA A 86 39.03 10.03 -13.31
N ARG A 87 37.85 9.40 -13.29
CA ARG A 87 37.59 8.12 -13.98
C ARG A 87 36.24 8.19 -14.71
N PHE A 88 36.29 7.73 -15.97
CA PHE A 88 35.07 7.58 -16.78
C PHE A 88 35.27 6.41 -17.74
N ILE A 89 34.25 5.60 -17.93
CA ILE A 89 34.32 4.39 -18.75
C ILE A 89 34.57 4.76 -20.19
N GLY A 90 35.54 4.11 -20.83
CA GLY A 90 36.00 4.42 -22.19
C GLY A 90 37.03 5.56 -22.24
N TYR A 91 37.55 6.03 -21.10
CA TYR A 91 38.58 7.05 -21.00
C TYR A 91 39.74 6.60 -20.10
N GLU A 92 40.91 7.14 -20.36
CA GLU A 92 42.05 6.96 -19.48
C GLU A 92 41.87 7.70 -18.16
N SER A 93 42.15 7.05 -17.03
CA SER A 93 42.09 7.71 -15.72
C SER A 93 43.13 8.82 -15.65
N LEU A 94 42.77 9.96 -15.08
CA LEU A 94 43.63 11.13 -14.99
C LEU A 94 43.83 11.54 -13.54
N GLU A 95 45.11 11.53 -13.09
CA GLU A 95 45.49 12.09 -11.82
C GLU A 95 45.82 13.59 -11.93
N VAL A 96 45.15 14.42 -11.14
CA VAL A 96 45.35 15.88 -11.12
C VAL A 96 45.74 16.33 -9.73
N THR A 97 46.96 16.83 -9.55
CA THR A 97 47.39 17.40 -8.26
C THR A 97 47.03 18.88 -8.19
N VAL A 98 46.10 19.21 -7.30
CA VAL A 98 45.62 20.56 -7.03
C VAL A 98 46.40 21.15 -5.86
N ARG A 99 47.06 22.28 -6.11
CA ARG A 99 47.92 22.96 -5.10
C ARG A 99 47.29 24.24 -4.55
N GLU A 100 46.36 24.81 -5.27
CA GLU A 100 45.69 26.08 -4.92
C GLU A 100 44.20 25.96 -5.31
N GLN A 101 43.35 26.70 -4.62
CA GLN A 101 41.90 26.73 -4.90
C GLN A 101 41.64 27.54 -6.18
N LYS A 102 41.20 26.84 -7.23
CA LYS A 102 40.83 27.42 -8.52
C LYS A 102 39.82 26.54 -9.21
N THR A 103 39.06 27.12 -10.13
CA THR A 103 38.16 26.34 -11.00
C THR A 103 38.99 25.45 -11.90
N LEU A 104 38.66 24.16 -11.93
CA LEU A 104 39.38 23.13 -12.65
C LEU A 104 38.68 22.79 -13.97
N ILE A 105 39.46 22.62 -15.03
CA ILE A 105 38.98 21.97 -16.27
C ILE A 105 39.80 20.70 -16.44
N ILE A 106 39.15 19.55 -16.28
CA ILE A 106 39.77 18.23 -16.40
C ILE A 106 39.38 17.68 -17.77
N GLN A 107 40.41 17.48 -18.64
CA GLN A 107 40.25 16.95 -19.99
C GLN A 107 40.67 15.48 -20.00
N MET A 108 39.71 14.57 -20.16
CA MET A 108 39.99 13.14 -20.20
C MET A 108 40.19 12.67 -21.64
N GLN A 109 41.21 11.82 -21.88
CA GLN A 109 41.49 11.22 -23.18
C GLN A 109 40.66 9.93 -23.33
N PRO A 110 39.97 9.74 -24.49
CA PRO A 110 39.39 8.44 -24.82
C PRO A 110 40.46 7.32 -24.79
N ALA A 111 40.11 6.21 -24.12
CA ALA A 111 40.99 5.05 -24.07
C ALA A 111 41.00 4.31 -25.42
N VAL A 112 42.17 3.87 -25.86
CA VAL A 112 42.33 3.06 -27.07
C VAL A 112 42.43 1.58 -26.68
N VAL A 113 41.40 0.80 -26.98
CA VAL A 113 41.39 -0.63 -26.67
C VAL A 113 42.19 -1.40 -27.71
N ASN A 114 43.33 -1.98 -27.31
CA ASN A 114 44.06 -2.95 -28.13
C ASN A 114 43.52 -4.36 -27.83
N LEU A 115 42.92 -5.00 -28.82
CA LEU A 115 42.27 -6.30 -28.69
C LEU A 115 43.27 -7.45 -28.86
N ASP A 116 43.49 -8.23 -27.81
CA ASP A 116 43.87 -9.62 -27.91
C ASP A 116 42.64 -10.50 -28.10
N ALA A 117 42.74 -11.54 -28.94
CA ALA A 117 41.64 -12.29 -29.52
C ALA A 117 40.64 -12.82 -28.46
N VAL A 118 39.35 -12.55 -28.64
CA VAL A 118 38.25 -13.21 -27.94
C VAL A 118 38.27 -14.72 -28.20
N ILE A 119 38.39 -15.53 -27.17
CA ILE A 119 38.28 -16.99 -27.27
C ILE A 119 36.79 -17.32 -27.45
N ILE A 120 36.45 -17.79 -28.67
CA ILE A 120 35.07 -18.27 -28.93
C ILE A 120 34.93 -19.64 -28.26
N THR A 121 34.13 -19.73 -27.22
CA THR A 121 33.69 -20.97 -26.55
C THR A 121 32.30 -21.35 -27.03
N GLU A 122 31.87 -22.60 -26.80
CA GLU A 122 30.52 -23.05 -27.15
C GLU A 122 29.42 -22.31 -26.32
N GLU A 123 29.75 -21.78 -25.15
CA GLU A 123 28.91 -20.94 -24.33
C GLU A 123 29.31 -19.47 -24.45
N ASP A 124 28.33 -18.53 -24.28
CA ASP A 124 28.57 -17.10 -24.29
C ASP A 124 29.54 -16.73 -23.15
N PRO A 125 30.63 -16.02 -23.41
CA PRO A 125 31.64 -15.63 -22.42
C PRO A 125 31.00 -14.89 -21.21
N ALA A 126 29.90 -14.18 -21.41
CA ALA A 126 29.17 -13.49 -20.34
C ALA A 126 28.70 -14.44 -19.23
N VAL A 127 28.39 -15.70 -19.52
CA VAL A 127 27.97 -16.68 -18.51
C VAL A 127 29.14 -16.92 -17.55
N TYR A 128 30.34 -17.20 -18.07
CA TYR A 128 31.54 -17.39 -17.25
C TYR A 128 31.87 -16.13 -16.43
N ILE A 129 31.81 -14.95 -17.08
CA ILE A 129 32.08 -13.67 -16.39
C ILE A 129 31.10 -13.50 -15.22
N MET A 130 29.79 -13.77 -15.40
CA MET A 130 28.79 -13.63 -14.36
C MET A 130 28.92 -14.67 -13.24
N GLU A 131 29.36 -15.90 -13.56
CA GLU A 131 29.72 -16.87 -12.53
C GLU A 131 30.82 -16.33 -11.62
N LYS A 132 31.85 -15.72 -12.19
CA LYS A 132 32.93 -15.09 -11.45
C LYS A 132 32.48 -13.87 -10.65
N VAL A 133 31.59 -13.04 -11.19
CA VAL A 133 30.96 -11.93 -10.44
C VAL A 133 30.22 -12.43 -9.20
N ILE A 134 29.42 -13.48 -9.34
CA ILE A 134 28.67 -14.08 -8.22
C ILE A 134 29.63 -14.67 -7.17
N GLU A 135 30.70 -15.32 -7.61
CA GLU A 135 31.74 -15.90 -6.74
C GLU A 135 32.50 -14.80 -5.99
N SER A 136 33.00 -13.78 -6.68
CA SER A 136 33.70 -12.62 -6.13
C SER A 136 32.82 -11.90 -5.12
N LYS A 137 31.58 -11.58 -5.48
CA LYS A 137 30.59 -11.00 -4.58
C LYS A 137 30.46 -11.81 -3.28
N LYS A 138 30.32 -13.13 -3.36
CA LYS A 138 30.17 -14.00 -2.19
C LYS A 138 31.36 -13.88 -1.26
N GLN A 139 32.58 -13.73 -1.78
CA GLN A 139 33.77 -13.58 -0.98
C GLN A 139 33.80 -12.25 -0.24
N TRP A 140 33.80 -11.11 -0.95
CA TRP A 140 33.95 -9.82 -0.29
C TRP A 140 32.73 -9.44 0.56
N ARG A 141 31.51 -9.77 0.10
CA ARG A 141 30.29 -9.43 0.86
C ARG A 141 30.17 -10.22 2.16
N SER A 142 30.79 -11.40 2.26
CA SER A 142 30.84 -12.14 3.51
C SER A 142 31.61 -11.41 4.62
N ASN A 143 32.52 -10.51 4.26
CA ASN A 143 33.34 -9.71 5.18
C ASN A 143 32.70 -8.35 5.50
N LEU A 144 31.72 -7.90 4.70
CA LEU A 144 31.00 -6.64 4.92
C LEU A 144 29.88 -6.83 5.95
N ASN A 145 30.06 -6.33 7.16
CA ASN A 145 29.05 -6.47 8.23
C ASN A 145 28.15 -5.25 8.36
N ARG A 146 28.73 -4.06 8.22
CA ARG A 146 28.01 -2.78 8.29
C ARG A 146 28.79 -1.66 7.65
N TYR A 147 28.09 -0.61 7.28
CA TYR A 147 28.70 0.65 6.90
C TYR A 147 27.83 1.85 7.27
N LYS A 148 28.44 2.99 7.36
CA LYS A 148 27.84 4.31 7.33
C LYS A 148 28.33 5.01 6.08
N ALA A 149 27.47 5.80 5.44
CA ALA A 149 27.82 6.68 4.33
C ALA A 149 27.08 8.01 4.46
N ASP A 150 27.66 9.06 3.93
CA ASP A 150 26.95 10.31 3.72
C ASP A 150 26.26 10.26 2.37
N ALA A 151 24.99 10.67 2.32
CA ALA A 151 24.18 10.62 1.12
C ALA A 151 23.61 12.01 0.79
N TYR A 152 23.76 12.38 -0.47
CA TYR A 152 23.05 13.49 -1.08
C TYR A 152 22.03 12.93 -2.07
N THR A 153 20.80 13.38 -2.01
CA THR A 153 19.73 12.97 -2.94
C THR A 153 19.01 14.20 -3.47
N ARG A 154 18.83 14.26 -4.81
CA ARG A 154 17.98 15.22 -5.51
C ARG A 154 16.90 14.49 -6.25
N GLN A 155 15.66 14.84 -5.99
CA GLN A 155 14.48 14.30 -6.64
C GLN A 155 13.73 15.41 -7.38
N GLN A 156 13.29 15.14 -8.59
CA GLN A 156 12.50 16.02 -9.44
C GLN A 156 11.19 15.34 -9.81
N ILE A 157 10.12 16.10 -9.76
CA ILE A 157 8.86 15.71 -10.39
C ILE A 157 8.70 16.55 -11.64
N LYS A 158 8.32 15.90 -12.74
CA LYS A 158 8.18 16.52 -14.06
C LYS A 158 6.78 16.30 -14.60
N ARG A 159 6.33 17.25 -15.37
CA ARG A 159 5.20 17.13 -16.27
C ARG A 159 5.72 17.33 -17.68
N ASP A 160 5.67 16.29 -18.48
CA ASP A 160 6.38 16.24 -19.77
C ASP A 160 7.88 16.55 -19.56
N THR A 161 8.41 17.61 -20.15
CA THR A 161 9.80 18.06 -20.00
C THR A 161 10.01 19.08 -18.91
N ALA A 162 8.94 19.70 -18.40
CA ALA A 162 9.03 20.78 -17.41
C ALA A 162 9.18 20.21 -15.98
N ILE A 163 10.12 20.77 -15.24
CA ILE A 163 10.27 20.50 -13.81
C ILE A 163 9.13 21.20 -13.06
N VAL A 164 8.38 20.44 -12.29
CA VAL A 164 7.28 20.91 -11.45
C VAL A 164 7.70 21.08 -9.99
N SER A 165 8.64 20.26 -9.53
CA SER A 165 9.22 20.40 -8.20
C SER A 165 10.62 19.79 -8.12
N ILE A 166 11.43 20.35 -7.23
CA ILE A 166 12.73 19.80 -6.84
C ILE A 166 12.77 19.68 -5.33
N ASN A 167 13.29 18.55 -4.88
CA ASN A 167 13.52 18.25 -3.48
C ASN A 167 14.93 17.69 -3.33
N GLU A 168 15.71 18.25 -2.41
CA GLU A 168 17.07 17.84 -2.14
C GLU A 168 17.24 17.52 -0.66
N SER A 169 18.03 16.51 -0.35
CA SER A 169 18.33 16.08 1.01
C SER A 169 19.79 15.72 1.20
N LEU A 170 20.29 16.01 2.38
CA LEU A 170 21.54 15.49 2.93
C LEU A 170 21.19 14.57 4.08
N SER A 171 21.69 13.35 4.06
CA SER A 171 21.37 12.32 5.04
C SER A 171 22.59 11.47 5.40
N GLU A 172 22.51 10.79 6.52
CA GLU A 172 23.42 9.71 6.89
C GLU A 172 22.72 8.38 6.64
N LEU A 173 23.33 7.54 5.83
CA LEU A 173 22.89 6.19 5.53
C LEU A 173 23.65 5.18 6.39
N TYR A 174 22.92 4.29 7.04
CA TYR A 174 23.45 3.19 7.84
C TYR A 174 22.93 1.88 7.28
N TRP A 175 23.81 0.95 7.05
CA TRP A 175 23.47 -0.41 6.65
C TRP A 175 24.12 -1.41 7.61
N ASP A 176 23.35 -2.40 8.00
CA ASP A 176 23.80 -3.54 8.80
C ASP A 176 23.22 -4.81 8.20
N ARG A 177 24.05 -5.85 8.08
CA ARG A 177 23.68 -7.11 7.41
C ARG A 177 22.42 -7.76 7.98
N GLU A 178 22.21 -7.68 9.29
CA GLU A 178 21.09 -8.31 9.97
C GLU A 178 19.89 -7.37 10.16
N LYS A 179 20.16 -6.07 10.31
CA LYS A 179 19.16 -5.07 10.69
C LYS A 179 18.66 -4.22 9.51
N GLY A 180 19.29 -4.38 8.34
CA GLY A 180 18.94 -3.67 7.12
C GLY A 180 19.39 -2.21 7.11
N VAL A 181 18.68 -1.38 6.37
CA VAL A 181 19.00 0.03 6.11
C VAL A 181 18.29 0.95 7.08
N ARG A 182 18.98 2.02 7.49
CA ARG A 182 18.40 3.19 8.18
C ARG A 182 18.98 4.46 7.59
N GLU A 183 18.15 5.45 7.38
CA GLU A 183 18.55 6.76 6.87
C GLU A 183 18.07 7.88 7.78
N ILE A 184 18.96 8.80 8.13
CA ILE A 184 18.67 9.93 9.01
C ILE A 184 18.89 11.23 8.22
N LEU A 185 17.79 11.92 7.93
CA LEU A 185 17.84 13.21 7.27
C LEU A 185 18.49 14.26 8.16
N LYS A 186 19.47 14.97 7.66
CA LYS A 186 20.19 16.06 8.35
C LYS A 186 19.79 17.44 7.85
N SER A 187 19.59 17.58 6.56
CA SER A 187 19.21 18.86 5.96
C SER A 187 18.42 18.63 4.69
N LYS A 188 17.54 19.57 4.35
CA LYS A 188 16.77 19.55 3.10
C LYS A 188 16.67 20.92 2.46
N ARG A 189 16.50 20.93 1.15
CA ARG A 189 16.14 22.10 0.36
C ARG A 189 15.08 21.67 -0.66
N GLN A 190 14.10 22.52 -0.92
CA GLN A 190 13.03 22.20 -1.85
C GLN A 190 12.48 23.47 -2.51
N THR A 191 11.78 23.32 -3.64
CA THR A 191 11.06 24.42 -4.29
C THR A 191 9.89 24.87 -3.41
N ALA A 192 9.55 26.17 -3.47
CA ALA A 192 8.58 26.81 -2.56
C ALA A 192 7.14 26.27 -2.70
N ASN A 193 6.85 25.52 -3.74
CA ASN A 193 5.53 24.96 -4.05
C ASN A 193 5.27 23.58 -3.42
N ILE A 194 6.17 23.07 -2.59
CA ILE A 194 6.03 21.80 -1.86
C ILE A 194 5.83 22.12 -0.37
N ASP A 195 4.90 21.39 0.27
CA ASP A 195 4.72 21.45 1.72
C ASP A 195 5.99 20.98 2.45
N GLU A 196 6.38 21.70 3.52
CA GLU A 196 7.54 21.36 4.33
C GLU A 196 7.48 19.95 4.94
N ALA A 197 6.27 19.42 5.20
CA ALA A 197 6.08 18.06 5.70
C ALA A 197 6.37 16.97 4.67
N SER A 198 6.30 17.29 3.37
CA SER A 198 6.43 16.35 2.26
C SER A 198 7.88 16.27 1.77
N ASN A 199 8.72 15.51 2.46
CA ASN A 199 10.07 15.24 1.97
C ASN A 199 10.22 13.76 1.64
N PHE A 200 10.38 13.45 0.35
CA PHE A 200 10.48 12.09 -0.18
C PHE A 200 11.87 11.75 -0.74
N ALA A 201 12.81 12.70 -0.75
CA ALA A 201 14.13 12.47 -1.28
C ALA A 201 14.98 11.65 -0.29
N GLY A 202 15.07 10.35 -0.52
CA GLY A 202 15.87 9.43 0.29
C GLY A 202 16.49 8.34 -0.57
N VAL A 203 17.64 7.84 -0.14
CA VAL A 203 18.38 6.76 -0.79
C VAL A 203 18.07 5.39 -0.20
N SER A 204 17.52 5.33 1.00
CA SER A 204 17.19 4.08 1.70
C SER A 204 16.13 3.21 1.01
N TYR A 205 15.37 3.79 0.10
CA TYR A 205 14.35 3.09 -0.69
C TYR A 205 14.86 2.66 -2.07
N THR A 206 16.10 2.97 -2.40
CA THR A 206 16.69 2.59 -3.68
C THR A 206 17.29 1.18 -3.61
N PRO A 207 17.17 0.38 -4.68
CA PRO A 207 17.76 -0.95 -4.71
C PRO A 207 19.29 -0.89 -4.74
N ASN A 208 19.94 -1.90 -4.16
CA ASN A 208 21.35 -2.18 -4.41
C ASN A 208 21.45 -3.44 -5.26
N PHE A 209 21.91 -3.36 -6.49
CA PHE A 209 21.94 -4.48 -7.44
C PHE A 209 22.95 -5.59 -7.09
N TYR A 210 23.72 -5.40 -6.02
CA TYR A 210 24.43 -6.50 -5.39
C TYR A 210 23.58 -7.32 -4.41
N ASP A 211 22.31 -6.92 -4.12
CA ASP A 211 21.46 -7.71 -3.26
C ASP A 211 20.86 -8.91 -4.00
N ASP A 212 20.71 -10.03 -3.29
CA ASP A 212 20.17 -11.26 -3.88
C ASP A 212 18.70 -11.10 -4.28
N ASN A 213 17.94 -10.37 -3.48
CA ASN A 213 16.54 -10.07 -3.74
C ASN A 213 16.31 -8.57 -3.58
N LEU A 214 15.61 -8.01 -4.53
CA LEU A 214 15.33 -6.59 -4.62
C LEU A 214 13.82 -6.37 -4.49
N ASP A 215 13.41 -5.57 -3.52
CA ASP A 215 12.01 -5.13 -3.42
C ASP A 215 11.86 -3.83 -4.22
N ILE A 216 11.18 -3.92 -5.33
CA ILE A 216 10.85 -2.78 -6.19
C ILE A 216 9.36 -2.50 -6.06
N THR A 217 9.01 -1.55 -5.22
CA THR A 217 7.60 -1.11 -5.01
C THR A 217 6.64 -2.27 -4.73
N GLY A 218 7.10 -3.25 -3.92
CA GLY A 218 6.32 -4.44 -3.54
C GLY A 218 6.51 -5.68 -4.42
N PHE A 219 7.27 -5.58 -5.51
CA PHE A 219 7.73 -6.75 -6.27
C PHE A 219 9.05 -7.27 -5.69
N ASN A 220 9.07 -8.52 -5.26
CA ASN A 220 10.30 -9.19 -4.86
C ASN A 220 10.97 -9.80 -6.08
N MET A 221 11.96 -9.10 -6.62
CA MET A 221 12.69 -9.49 -7.84
C MET A 221 13.99 -10.19 -7.49
N VAL A 222 14.38 -11.17 -8.29
CA VAL A 222 15.69 -11.83 -8.18
C VAL A 222 16.75 -10.88 -8.70
N GLY A 223 17.80 -10.64 -7.92
CA GLY A 223 18.93 -9.82 -8.31
C GLY A 223 19.77 -10.46 -9.42
N ILE A 224 20.39 -9.65 -10.24
CA ILE A 224 21.29 -10.10 -11.33
C ILE A 224 22.56 -10.80 -10.83
N THR A 225 22.90 -10.58 -9.57
CA THR A 225 24.04 -11.22 -8.89
C THR A 225 23.58 -12.27 -7.86
N HIS A 226 22.30 -12.71 -7.89
CA HIS A 226 21.81 -13.78 -7.05
C HIS A 226 22.59 -15.08 -7.29
N PRO A 227 22.84 -15.93 -6.28
CA PRO A 227 23.54 -17.22 -6.47
C PRO A 227 22.96 -18.10 -7.58
N GLU A 228 21.66 -18.00 -7.83
CA GLU A 228 20.95 -18.70 -8.90
C GLU A 228 20.63 -17.79 -10.10
N ALA A 229 21.30 -16.64 -10.26
CA ALA A 229 20.96 -15.68 -11.32
C ALA A 229 20.96 -16.29 -12.72
N LEU A 230 21.87 -17.24 -12.99
CA LEU A 230 21.96 -17.96 -14.25
C LEU A 230 20.71 -18.81 -14.58
N ASP A 231 19.88 -19.15 -13.60
CA ASP A 231 18.61 -19.85 -13.82
C ASP A 231 17.46 -18.89 -14.20
N TYR A 232 17.65 -17.60 -13.96
CA TYR A 232 16.64 -16.57 -14.17
C TYR A 232 16.93 -15.66 -15.35
N TYR A 233 18.22 -15.46 -15.69
CA TYR A 233 18.66 -14.52 -16.70
C TYR A 233 19.51 -15.17 -17.78
N HIS A 234 19.38 -14.67 -19.01
CA HIS A 234 20.37 -14.79 -20.05
C HIS A 234 21.34 -13.62 -19.92
N PHE A 235 22.62 -13.89 -20.05
CA PHE A 235 23.69 -12.92 -20.10
C PHE A 235 24.37 -13.07 -21.45
N THR A 236 24.50 -11.96 -22.18
CA THR A 236 25.09 -11.94 -23.52
C THR A 236 26.15 -10.84 -23.59
N LEU A 237 27.36 -11.16 -24.00
CA LEU A 237 28.42 -10.19 -24.15
C LEU A 237 28.13 -9.31 -25.37
N LEU A 238 27.97 -7.99 -25.15
CA LEU A 238 27.71 -7.02 -26.21
C LEU A 238 29.02 -6.42 -26.75
N ASP A 239 29.84 -5.94 -25.83
CA ASP A 239 31.04 -5.20 -26.16
C ASP A 239 32.03 -5.25 -24.97
N TYR A 240 33.19 -4.70 -25.15
CA TYR A 240 34.17 -4.46 -24.10
C TYR A 240 34.90 -3.14 -24.31
N ASN A 241 35.17 -2.47 -23.22
CA ASN A 241 35.91 -1.21 -23.13
C ASN A 241 37.11 -1.38 -22.20
N SER A 242 37.84 -0.33 -21.92
CA SER A 242 38.89 -0.35 -20.91
C SER A 242 38.70 0.82 -19.92
N ILE A 243 39.16 0.61 -18.71
CA ILE A 243 39.46 1.65 -17.72
C ILE A 243 40.89 1.37 -17.28
N ASP A 244 41.80 2.33 -17.49
CA ASP A 244 43.23 2.11 -17.29
C ASP A 244 43.69 0.91 -18.12
N ASP A 245 44.35 -0.09 -17.52
CA ASP A 245 44.79 -1.32 -18.19
C ASP A 245 43.76 -2.49 -18.03
N ALA A 246 42.66 -2.28 -17.31
CA ALA A 246 41.67 -3.33 -17.06
C ALA A 246 40.56 -3.34 -18.10
N ILE A 247 40.10 -4.52 -18.48
CA ILE A 247 38.98 -4.71 -19.42
C ILE A 247 37.65 -4.52 -18.68
N VAL A 248 36.72 -3.83 -19.31
CA VAL A 248 35.34 -3.66 -18.87
C VAL A 248 34.40 -4.32 -19.87
N TYR A 249 33.75 -5.39 -19.46
CA TYR A 249 32.78 -6.10 -20.28
C TYR A 249 31.43 -5.42 -20.20
N GLU A 250 30.80 -5.17 -21.34
CA GLU A 250 29.41 -4.74 -21.45
C GLU A 250 28.53 -5.96 -21.74
N ILE A 251 27.63 -6.28 -20.82
CA ILE A 251 26.81 -7.50 -20.85
C ILE A 251 25.33 -7.13 -20.87
N GLU A 252 24.59 -7.67 -21.83
CA GLU A 252 23.13 -7.61 -21.84
C GLU A 252 22.54 -8.61 -20.85
N VAL A 253 21.55 -8.17 -20.12
CA VAL A 253 20.74 -8.95 -19.17
C VAL A 253 19.32 -9.08 -19.70
N SER A 254 18.84 -10.29 -19.91
CA SER A 254 17.47 -10.55 -20.33
C SER A 254 16.83 -11.73 -19.56
N PRO A 255 15.51 -11.70 -19.31
CA PRO A 255 14.84 -12.73 -18.51
C PRO A 255 14.76 -14.10 -19.23
N LYS A 256 15.20 -15.18 -18.59
CA LYS A 256 14.88 -16.58 -18.99
C LYS A 256 13.42 -16.95 -18.66
N ARG A 257 12.86 -16.34 -17.61
CA ARG A 257 11.52 -16.60 -17.09
C ARG A 257 10.63 -15.39 -17.34
N GLU A 258 10.22 -15.19 -18.58
CA GLU A 258 9.49 -14.00 -19.04
C GLU A 258 8.22 -13.67 -18.22
N LEU A 259 7.57 -14.66 -17.59
CA LEU A 259 6.37 -14.45 -16.79
C LEU A 259 6.65 -14.09 -15.31
N GLN A 260 7.92 -13.96 -14.93
CA GLN A 260 8.32 -13.51 -13.59
C GLN A 260 8.81 -12.07 -13.63
N PRO A 261 8.64 -11.30 -12.54
CA PRO A 261 9.23 -9.97 -12.43
C PRO A 261 10.75 -10.11 -12.32
N LEU A 262 11.44 -9.68 -13.35
CA LEU A 262 12.89 -9.74 -13.52
C LEU A 262 13.36 -8.45 -14.21
N PHE A 263 14.69 -8.23 -14.25
CA PHE A 263 15.29 -7.07 -14.88
C PHE A 263 15.69 -7.35 -16.35
N THR A 264 15.74 -6.29 -17.13
CA THR A 264 16.33 -6.27 -18.47
C THR A 264 17.17 -5.01 -18.65
N GLY A 265 18.24 -5.09 -19.41
CA GLY A 265 19.13 -3.95 -19.69
C GLY A 265 20.57 -4.36 -19.83
N THR A 266 21.51 -3.51 -19.42
CA THR A 266 22.95 -3.73 -19.55
C THR A 266 23.67 -3.55 -18.23
N ILE A 267 24.79 -4.24 -18.09
CA ILE A 267 25.71 -4.11 -16.95
C ILE A 267 27.14 -4.02 -17.45
N GLN A 268 28.00 -3.39 -16.68
CA GLN A 268 29.41 -3.29 -16.94
C GLN A 268 30.19 -3.98 -15.81
N VAL A 269 31.08 -4.88 -16.20
CA VAL A 269 31.84 -5.74 -15.28
C VAL A 269 33.32 -5.52 -15.51
N LEU A 270 34.07 -5.24 -14.46
CA LEU A 270 35.52 -5.15 -14.45
C LEU A 270 36.14 -6.55 -14.46
N ASP A 271 37.12 -6.82 -15.33
CA ASP A 271 37.73 -8.12 -15.51
C ASP A 271 38.51 -8.61 -14.28
N GLU A 272 39.45 -7.81 -13.80
CA GLU A 272 40.39 -8.23 -12.74
C GLU A 272 39.70 -8.65 -11.45
N ASP A 273 38.71 -7.86 -11.00
CA ASP A 273 37.99 -8.07 -9.75
C ASP A 273 36.67 -8.86 -9.96
N PHE A 274 36.25 -9.08 -11.18
CA PHE A 274 34.94 -9.60 -11.53
C PHE A 274 33.85 -8.87 -10.74
N ALA A 275 33.81 -7.56 -10.85
CA ALA A 275 32.91 -6.71 -10.09
C ALA A 275 32.06 -5.83 -11.01
N LEU A 276 30.83 -5.56 -10.58
CA LEU A 276 29.97 -4.60 -11.26
C LEU A 276 30.56 -3.20 -11.10
N LEU A 277 30.82 -2.53 -12.21
CA LEU A 277 31.13 -1.09 -12.26
C LEU A 277 29.87 -0.27 -12.39
N SER A 278 28.96 -0.71 -13.25
CA SER A 278 27.66 -0.05 -13.41
C SER A 278 26.57 -1.03 -13.82
N VAL A 279 25.35 -0.64 -13.55
CA VAL A 279 24.15 -1.29 -14.05
C VAL A 279 23.23 -0.25 -14.65
N ARG A 280 22.54 -0.59 -15.74
CA ARG A 280 21.47 0.17 -16.38
C ARG A 280 20.32 -0.78 -16.68
N LEU A 281 19.39 -0.87 -15.76
CA LEU A 281 18.35 -1.90 -15.73
C LEU A 281 16.95 -1.30 -15.60
N LYS A 282 15.98 -2.01 -16.15
CA LYS A 282 14.56 -1.74 -15.95
C LYS A 282 13.82 -3.05 -15.64
N PRO A 283 12.71 -3.00 -14.93
CA PRO A 283 11.82 -4.14 -14.79
C PRO A 283 11.26 -4.59 -16.15
N ASN A 284 11.02 -5.89 -16.28
CA ASN A 284 10.40 -6.44 -17.49
C ASN A 284 8.88 -6.11 -17.54
N GLU A 285 8.25 -6.40 -18.67
CA GLU A 285 6.85 -6.03 -18.95
C GLU A 285 5.80 -6.66 -18.04
N VAL A 286 6.14 -7.67 -17.24
CA VAL A 286 5.22 -8.30 -16.30
C VAL A 286 5.13 -7.57 -14.96
N VAL A 287 5.94 -6.53 -14.76
CA VAL A 287 5.84 -5.62 -13.62
C VAL A 287 4.71 -4.63 -13.92
N VAL A 288 3.52 -4.98 -13.50
CA VAL A 288 2.28 -4.23 -13.74
C VAL A 288 1.64 -3.91 -12.41
N PHE A 289 1.21 -2.67 -12.23
CA PHE A 289 0.53 -2.21 -11.03
C PHE A 289 -0.99 -2.32 -11.17
N PRO A 290 -1.72 -2.45 -10.04
CA PRO A 290 -3.17 -2.39 -10.08
C PRO A 290 -3.65 -0.98 -10.43
N PRO A 291 -4.88 -0.85 -10.94
CA PRO A 291 -5.50 0.46 -11.09
C PRO A 291 -5.40 1.30 -9.80
N PRO A 292 -5.18 2.62 -9.91
CA PRO A 292 -5.32 3.44 -11.12
C PRO A 292 -4.06 3.59 -11.98
N ILE A 293 -2.96 2.89 -11.70
CA ILE A 293 -1.72 3.00 -12.51
C ILE A 293 -1.92 2.24 -13.81
N GLN A 294 -1.76 2.93 -14.93
CA GLN A 294 -1.91 2.38 -16.29
C GLN A 294 -0.58 2.00 -16.90
N GLU A 295 0.42 2.86 -16.75
CA GLU A 295 1.79 2.59 -17.16
C GLU A 295 2.77 2.98 -16.06
N PHE A 296 3.84 2.22 -15.98
CA PHE A 296 4.95 2.43 -15.05
C PHE A 296 6.24 2.07 -15.77
N ASN A 297 6.95 3.09 -16.20
CA ASN A 297 8.24 2.96 -16.87
C ASN A 297 9.32 3.53 -15.96
N ILE A 298 10.30 2.71 -15.58
CA ILE A 298 11.36 3.11 -14.67
C ILE A 298 12.69 2.50 -15.11
N PHE A 299 13.72 3.33 -15.11
CA PHE A 299 15.10 2.95 -15.37
C PHE A 299 15.94 3.20 -14.14
N TYR A 300 16.75 2.24 -13.78
CA TYR A 300 17.72 2.29 -12.70
C TYR A 300 19.12 2.31 -13.29
N GLU A 301 19.92 3.29 -12.90
CA GLU A 301 21.36 3.32 -13.15
C GLU A 301 22.06 3.37 -11.79
N GLN A 302 23.03 2.50 -11.58
CA GLN A 302 23.82 2.51 -10.35
C GLN A 302 25.27 2.24 -10.69
N GLN A 303 26.16 3.01 -10.07
CA GLN A 303 27.59 2.86 -10.23
C GLN A 303 28.23 2.47 -8.91
N TYR A 304 29.33 1.73 -9.01
CA TYR A 304 30.04 1.17 -7.87
C TYR A 304 31.52 1.54 -7.90
N SER A 305 32.12 1.62 -6.73
CA SER A 305 33.55 1.79 -6.56
C SER A 305 34.03 1.01 -5.35
N ASN A 306 35.22 0.46 -5.43
CA ASN A 306 35.90 -0.11 -4.26
C ASN A 306 36.80 0.92 -3.55
N PHE A 307 36.97 2.13 -4.10
CA PHE A 307 37.84 3.19 -3.59
C PHE A 307 39.31 2.71 -3.35
N GLY A 308 39.75 1.68 -4.06
CA GLY A 308 41.03 1.02 -3.83
C GLY A 308 41.03 0.03 -2.66
N GLY A 309 39.84 -0.28 -2.07
CA GLY A 309 39.70 -1.24 -0.97
C GLY A 309 39.06 -2.57 -1.42
N GLU A 310 38.63 -3.38 -0.44
CA GLU A 310 38.07 -4.72 -0.66
C GLU A 310 36.61 -4.71 -1.11
N PHE A 311 35.84 -3.67 -0.71
CA PHE A 311 34.37 -3.70 -0.84
C PHE A 311 33.87 -2.83 -1.96
N TRP A 312 33.04 -3.40 -2.87
CA TRP A 312 32.37 -2.69 -3.94
C TRP A 312 31.08 -2.05 -3.42
N LEU A 313 31.09 -0.72 -3.29
CA LEU A 313 30.03 0.06 -2.66
C LEU A 313 29.37 0.98 -3.71
N PRO A 314 28.04 1.22 -3.63
CA PRO A 314 27.36 2.14 -4.54
C PRO A 314 27.87 3.58 -4.33
N VAL A 315 28.15 4.30 -5.39
CA VAL A 315 28.62 5.70 -5.34
C VAL A 315 27.67 6.68 -6.02
N ASP A 316 26.97 6.23 -7.05
CA ASP A 316 25.97 6.99 -7.78
C ASP A 316 24.75 6.11 -8.01
N PHE A 317 23.59 6.68 -7.79
CA PHE A 317 22.31 6.06 -8.11
C PHE A 317 21.45 7.07 -8.85
N ARG A 318 20.93 6.66 -9.98
CA ARG A 318 20.02 7.44 -10.81
C ARG A 318 18.78 6.63 -11.08
N LEU A 319 17.66 7.33 -11.03
CA LEU A 319 16.38 6.78 -11.34
C LEU A 319 15.67 7.77 -12.25
N ASP A 320 15.19 7.29 -13.38
CA ASP A 320 14.40 8.06 -14.34
C ASP A 320 13.15 7.27 -14.65
N GLY A 321 11.98 7.87 -14.58
CA GLY A 321 10.75 7.15 -14.77
C GLY A 321 9.55 8.03 -15.05
N GLU A 322 8.48 7.36 -15.49
CA GLU A 322 7.19 7.96 -15.79
C GLU A 322 6.06 7.04 -15.31
N ILE A 323 5.05 7.63 -14.71
CA ILE A 323 3.86 6.95 -14.25
C ILE A 323 2.64 7.58 -14.94
N GLU A 324 1.83 6.75 -15.58
CA GLU A 324 0.51 7.15 -16.07
C GLU A 324 -0.57 6.66 -15.11
N ILE A 325 -1.43 7.60 -14.70
CA ILE A 325 -2.54 7.33 -13.79
C ILE A 325 -3.85 7.63 -14.51
N GLY A 326 -4.81 6.71 -14.42
CA GLY A 326 -6.11 6.91 -15.03
C GLY A 326 -7.14 5.86 -14.63
N LEU A 327 -8.38 6.30 -14.66
CA LEU A 327 -9.58 5.46 -14.52
C LEU A 327 -10.51 5.76 -15.70
N PRO A 328 -11.47 4.89 -16.02
CA PRO A 328 -12.45 5.18 -17.05
C PRO A 328 -13.16 6.52 -16.81
N GLY A 329 -12.95 7.47 -17.74
CA GLY A 329 -13.51 8.83 -17.64
C GLY A 329 -12.71 9.83 -16.81
N LEU A 330 -11.56 9.44 -16.27
CA LEU A 330 -10.67 10.28 -15.49
C LEU A 330 -9.20 9.96 -15.84
N GLN A 331 -8.48 10.90 -16.42
CA GLN A 331 -7.10 10.75 -16.85
C GLN A 331 -6.24 11.88 -16.28
N PHE A 332 -5.10 11.52 -15.68
CA PHE A 332 -4.12 12.47 -15.20
C PHE A 332 -3.00 12.64 -16.22
N PRO A 333 -2.37 13.81 -16.29
CA PRO A 333 -1.14 13.98 -17.05
C PRO A 333 -0.07 12.99 -16.56
N PRO A 334 0.82 12.48 -17.45
CA PRO A 334 1.93 11.65 -17.04
C PRO A 334 2.81 12.34 -15.99
N ILE A 335 3.21 11.60 -14.98
CA ILE A 335 4.06 12.07 -13.90
C ILE A 335 5.47 11.53 -14.14
N GLY A 336 6.34 12.37 -14.64
CA GLY A 336 7.77 12.09 -14.74
C GLY A 336 8.45 12.29 -13.38
N PHE A 337 9.41 11.43 -13.06
CA PHE A 337 10.25 11.60 -11.88
C PHE A 337 11.70 11.23 -12.19
N LYS A 338 12.60 11.99 -11.61
CA LYS A 338 14.03 11.76 -11.72
C LYS A 338 14.66 11.88 -10.35
N GLN A 339 15.55 10.95 -10.02
CA GLN A 339 16.35 11.00 -8.80
C GLN A 339 17.82 10.83 -9.13
N ILE A 340 18.65 11.59 -8.45
CA ILE A 340 20.12 11.43 -8.43
C ILE A 340 20.51 11.34 -6.97
N SER A 341 21.25 10.29 -6.62
CA SER A 341 21.80 10.13 -5.27
C SER A 341 23.28 9.85 -5.36
N LYS A 342 24.05 10.61 -4.59
CA LYS A 342 25.50 10.41 -4.42
C LYS A 342 25.73 9.86 -3.02
N LEU A 343 26.58 8.85 -2.94
CA LEU A 343 27.04 8.28 -1.67
C LEU A 343 28.55 8.42 -1.56
N SER A 344 29.02 8.92 -0.41
CA SER A 344 30.43 9.18 -0.16
C SER A 344 30.77 8.99 1.32
N ASP A 345 32.02 9.20 1.65
CA ASP A 345 32.56 9.17 3.03
C ASP A 345 32.20 7.88 3.79
N TYR A 346 32.39 6.75 3.11
CA TYR A 346 32.10 5.44 3.69
C TYR A 346 32.98 5.12 4.88
N VAL A 347 32.33 4.68 5.97
CA VAL A 347 32.98 4.11 7.15
C VAL A 347 32.55 2.65 7.27
N VAL A 348 33.45 1.74 6.91
CA VAL A 348 33.12 0.31 6.75
C VAL A 348 33.55 -0.49 7.96
N ASN A 349 32.69 -1.43 8.39
CA ASN A 349 32.92 -2.37 9.51
C ASN A 349 33.34 -1.74 10.86
N GLN A 350 33.06 -0.44 11.03
CA GLN A 350 33.28 0.25 12.29
C GLN A 350 32.03 0.24 13.16
N TRP A 351 32.16 0.70 14.40
CA TRP A 351 31.04 0.79 15.33
C TRP A 351 29.97 1.79 14.84
N VAL A 352 28.71 1.36 14.88
CA VAL A 352 27.53 2.19 14.61
C VAL A 352 26.67 2.23 15.86
N PRO A 353 26.12 3.39 16.26
CA PRO A 353 25.27 3.50 17.42
C PRO A 353 24.06 2.55 17.32
N ALA A 354 23.88 1.66 18.29
CA ALA A 354 22.78 0.70 18.30
C ALA A 354 21.40 1.38 18.26
N GLN A 355 21.30 2.60 18.78
CA GLN A 355 20.10 3.42 18.79
C GLN A 355 19.54 3.71 17.39
N VAL A 356 20.40 3.81 16.37
CA VAL A 356 20.00 4.02 14.98
C VAL A 356 19.08 2.89 14.49
N PHE A 357 19.37 1.66 14.87
CA PHE A 357 18.60 0.49 14.46
C PHE A 357 17.39 0.18 15.37
N LEU A 358 17.17 0.98 16.43
CA LEU A 358 15.95 0.94 17.23
C LEU A 358 14.83 1.80 16.64
N LEU A 359 15.13 2.62 15.63
CA LEU A 359 14.13 3.42 14.92
C LEU A 359 13.16 2.50 14.19
N GLU A 360 11.85 2.74 14.34
CA GLU A 360 10.81 1.94 13.70
C GLU A 360 10.80 2.12 12.18
N ASN A 361 11.07 3.35 11.71
CA ASN A 361 11.05 3.69 10.30
C ASN A 361 12.44 3.57 9.66
N THR A 362 12.48 3.13 8.43
CA THR A 362 13.71 3.08 7.61
C THR A 362 14.29 4.47 7.38
N PHE A 363 13.44 5.45 7.15
CA PHE A 363 13.78 6.88 6.99
C PHE A 363 13.27 7.66 8.19
N THR A 364 14.13 8.46 8.79
CA THR A 364 13.82 9.28 9.96
C THR A 364 14.36 10.69 9.79
N VAL A 365 13.62 11.65 10.31
CA VAL A 365 13.96 13.05 10.26
C VAL A 365 14.55 13.49 11.59
N ASP A 366 15.78 14.00 11.58
CA ASP A 366 16.37 14.63 12.78
C ASP A 366 15.79 16.04 12.96
N SER A 367 14.75 16.16 13.76
CA SER A 367 14.03 17.41 14.01
C SER A 367 14.90 18.54 14.58
N THR A 368 16.05 18.23 15.16
CA THR A 368 16.99 19.22 15.69
C THR A 368 17.85 19.84 14.59
N SER A 369 18.06 19.13 13.50
CA SER A 369 18.91 19.54 12.37
C SER A 369 18.18 20.40 11.34
N ILE A 370 16.84 20.32 11.25
CA ILE A 370 16.05 20.96 10.18
C ILE A 370 15.84 22.46 10.37
N GLN A 371 16.01 23.00 11.59
CA GLN A 371 15.74 24.41 11.88
C GLN A 371 16.68 25.43 11.18
N SER A 372 17.67 24.96 10.42
CA SER A 372 18.64 25.83 9.73
C SER A 372 18.84 25.46 8.24
N SER A 373 17.76 25.05 7.56
CA SER A 373 17.81 24.34 6.26
C SER A 373 18.67 25.00 5.17
N ASP A 374 18.43 26.26 4.81
CA ASP A 374 19.12 26.84 3.65
C ASP A 374 20.61 27.15 3.89
N SER A 375 20.97 27.60 5.10
CA SER A 375 22.36 27.92 5.42
C SER A 375 23.29 26.71 5.53
N LEU A 376 22.76 25.54 5.89
CA LEU A 376 23.52 24.29 5.91
C LEU A 376 23.71 23.73 4.49
N PHE A 377 22.70 23.83 3.62
CA PHE A 377 22.83 23.43 2.23
C PHE A 377 23.85 24.26 1.46
N VAL A 378 23.82 25.57 1.66
CA VAL A 378 24.81 26.50 1.05
C VAL A 378 26.22 26.28 1.60
N ARG A 379 26.37 25.79 2.82
CA ARG A 379 27.66 25.44 3.44
C ARG A 379 28.08 23.98 3.20
N SER A 380 27.14 23.13 2.80
CA SER A 380 27.46 21.74 2.47
C SER A 380 28.22 21.69 1.17
N LEU A 381 29.42 21.16 1.26
CA LEU A 381 30.40 21.13 0.16
C LEU A 381 30.26 19.84 -0.69
N ASP A 382 29.25 18.99 -0.37
CA ASP A 382 29.14 17.63 -0.93
C ASP A 382 27.90 17.44 -1.82
N VAL A 383 27.36 18.52 -2.36
CA VAL A 383 26.20 18.49 -3.26
C VAL A 383 26.62 18.34 -4.71
N VAL A 384 25.81 17.66 -5.51
CA VAL A 384 25.93 17.66 -6.96
C VAL A 384 25.46 19.03 -7.48
N PRO A 385 26.27 19.78 -8.26
CA PRO A 385 25.85 21.09 -8.77
C PRO A 385 24.52 21.04 -9.51
N LEU A 386 23.73 22.13 -9.41
CA LEU A 386 22.53 22.28 -10.20
C LEU A 386 22.88 22.52 -11.67
N SER A 387 22.11 21.92 -12.56
CA SER A 387 22.13 22.30 -13.98
C SER A 387 21.39 23.63 -14.18
N ASN A 388 21.63 24.31 -15.31
CA ASN A 388 20.94 25.56 -15.66
C ASN A 388 19.40 25.45 -15.64
N VAL A 389 18.86 24.30 -16.00
CA VAL A 389 17.41 24.01 -16.00
C VAL A 389 16.88 23.93 -14.56
N GLU A 390 17.64 23.30 -13.67
CA GLU A 390 17.30 23.15 -12.26
C GLU A 390 17.37 24.48 -11.51
N GLU A 391 18.39 25.30 -11.78
CA GLU A 391 18.50 26.66 -11.23
C GLU A 391 17.30 27.51 -11.64
N SER A 392 16.94 27.44 -12.92
CA SER A 392 15.76 28.14 -13.44
C SER A 392 14.47 27.67 -12.76
N ALA A 393 14.34 26.37 -12.46
CA ALA A 393 13.19 25.83 -11.76
C ALA A 393 13.10 26.37 -10.31
N TYR A 394 14.21 26.42 -9.57
CA TYR A 394 14.24 27.03 -8.23
C TYR A 394 13.87 28.50 -8.23
N ALA A 395 14.27 29.24 -9.28
CA ALA A 395 13.96 30.67 -9.40
C ALA A 395 12.50 30.96 -9.75
N ASN A 396 11.84 30.07 -10.51
CA ASN A 396 10.53 30.32 -11.10
C ASN A 396 9.36 29.60 -10.38
N LEU A 397 9.62 28.55 -9.60
CA LEU A 397 8.58 27.82 -8.89
C LEU A 397 8.29 28.47 -7.53
N ASP A 398 7.25 29.28 -7.50
CA ASP A 398 6.77 29.93 -6.26
C ASP A 398 5.63 29.11 -5.61
N SER A 399 5.21 29.52 -4.43
CA SER A 399 4.15 28.87 -3.64
C SER A 399 2.78 28.83 -4.34
N THR A 400 2.59 29.56 -5.46
CA THR A 400 1.34 29.58 -6.22
C THR A 400 1.27 28.47 -7.29
N ALA A 401 2.42 27.89 -7.65
CA ALA A 401 2.56 26.81 -8.62
C ALA A 401 2.35 25.44 -7.95
N SER A 402 1.18 25.19 -7.34
CA SER A 402 0.95 23.94 -6.60
C SER A 402 1.06 22.70 -7.50
N LEU A 403 1.58 21.58 -6.92
CA LEU A 403 1.66 20.28 -7.60
C LEU A 403 0.29 19.83 -8.09
N GLU A 404 -0.76 20.04 -7.31
CA GLU A 404 -2.15 19.68 -7.65
C GLU A 404 -2.62 20.34 -8.94
N LYS A 405 -2.32 21.63 -9.11
CA LYS A 405 -2.66 22.37 -10.35
C LYS A 405 -1.93 21.82 -11.58
N SER A 406 -0.69 21.36 -11.39
CA SER A 406 0.12 20.81 -12.48
C SER A 406 -0.40 19.47 -12.99
N PHE A 407 -1.09 18.68 -12.14
CA PHE A 407 -1.57 17.35 -12.45
C PHE A 407 -3.11 17.24 -12.37
N GLN A 408 -3.84 18.30 -12.69
CA GLN A 408 -5.30 18.24 -12.72
C GLN A 408 -5.78 17.20 -13.74
N PRO A 409 -6.76 16.37 -13.36
CA PRO A 409 -7.28 15.33 -14.22
C PRO A 409 -8.14 15.90 -15.35
N THR A 410 -8.24 15.13 -16.43
CA THR A 410 -9.10 15.38 -17.60
C THR A 410 -10.10 14.26 -17.78
N GLY A 411 -11.14 14.46 -18.62
CA GLY A 411 -12.17 13.46 -18.88
C GLY A 411 -13.55 13.86 -18.36
N PHE A 412 -14.57 13.04 -18.65
CA PHE A 412 -15.95 13.42 -18.31
C PHE A 412 -16.26 13.39 -16.81
N LEU A 413 -15.49 12.61 -16.04
CA LEU A 413 -15.57 12.59 -14.56
C LEU A 413 -14.72 13.65 -13.89
N ALA A 414 -13.83 14.33 -14.61
CA ALA A 414 -12.93 15.34 -14.02
C ALA A 414 -13.71 16.47 -13.32
N LYS A 415 -14.86 16.87 -13.87
CA LYS A 415 -15.72 17.91 -13.28
C LYS A 415 -16.23 17.55 -11.88
N PHE A 416 -16.43 16.25 -11.60
CA PHE A 416 -16.89 15.84 -10.27
C PHE A 416 -15.75 15.84 -9.23
N VAL A 417 -14.51 15.63 -9.65
CA VAL A 417 -13.34 15.67 -8.78
C VAL A 417 -12.91 17.12 -8.50
N THR A 418 -13.02 18.01 -9.51
CA THR A 418 -12.64 19.43 -9.35
C THR A 418 -13.70 20.26 -8.63
N MET A 419 -14.96 19.83 -8.61
CA MET A 419 -16.04 20.54 -7.90
C MET A 419 -15.83 20.52 -6.38
N ASP A 420 -15.35 19.42 -5.80
CA ASP A 420 -15.09 19.33 -4.37
C ASP A 420 -13.96 20.29 -3.93
N GLU A 421 -12.95 20.50 -4.78
CA GLU A 421 -11.85 21.43 -4.49
C GLU A 421 -12.26 22.91 -4.59
N GLU A 422 -13.16 23.25 -5.51
CA GLU A 422 -13.69 24.62 -5.64
C GLU A 422 -14.63 24.97 -4.49
N ASP A 423 -15.41 24.02 -4.01
CA ASP A 423 -16.29 24.22 -2.86
C ASP A 423 -15.51 24.30 -1.55
N GLU A 424 -14.48 23.49 -1.33
CA GLU A 424 -13.57 23.63 -0.18
C GLU A 424 -12.78 24.96 -0.20
N ARG A 425 -12.35 25.43 -1.38
CA ARG A 425 -11.66 26.74 -1.51
C ARG A 425 -12.60 27.94 -1.36
N GLN A 426 -13.85 27.79 -1.74
CA GLN A 426 -14.86 28.83 -1.49
C GLN A 426 -15.27 28.86 -0.01
N GLU A 427 -15.25 27.74 0.70
CA GLU A 427 -15.48 27.72 2.13
C GLU A 427 -14.31 28.31 2.95
N THR A 428 -13.05 28.14 2.49
CA THR A 428 -11.89 28.75 3.18
C THR A 428 -11.75 30.25 2.95
N THR A 429 -12.41 30.84 1.95
CA THR A 429 -12.40 32.28 1.69
C THR A 429 -13.68 33.03 2.07
N LYS A 430 -14.75 32.28 2.44
CA LYS A 430 -15.99 32.88 2.94
C LYS A 430 -16.09 32.79 4.46
N ASP A 431 -15.97 33.96 5.06
CA ASP A 431 -16.38 34.32 6.38
C ASP A 431 -15.64 33.68 7.59
N SER A 432 -14.69 34.41 8.10
CA SER A 432 -14.32 34.46 9.51
C SER A 432 -15.51 34.90 10.43
N SER A 433 -16.76 34.74 9.98
CA SER A 433 -17.92 35.02 10.81
C SER A 433 -18.14 33.87 11.81
N PHE A 434 -18.50 34.26 13.02
CA PHE A 434 -18.90 33.34 14.10
C PHE A 434 -19.94 32.29 13.65
N PHE A 435 -20.80 32.65 12.71
CA PHE A 435 -21.83 31.78 12.14
C PHE A 435 -21.25 30.70 11.18
N GLY A 436 -20.24 31.02 10.38
CA GLY A 436 -19.58 30.04 9.46
C GLY A 436 -18.81 28.97 10.23
N GLN A 437 -18.09 29.37 11.28
CA GLN A 437 -17.38 28.44 12.16
C GLN A 437 -18.36 27.59 13.01
N ALA A 438 -19.50 28.14 13.41
CA ALA A 438 -20.52 27.39 14.12
C ALA A 438 -21.21 26.38 13.22
N TRP A 439 -21.48 26.71 11.95
CA TRP A 439 -22.12 25.84 10.97
C TRP A 439 -21.22 24.65 10.57
N SER A 440 -19.95 24.87 10.29
CA SER A 440 -19.01 23.80 10.00
C SER A 440 -18.79 22.85 11.20
N ARG A 441 -18.81 23.34 12.42
CA ARG A 441 -18.78 22.50 13.65
C ARG A 441 -20.05 21.69 13.84
N VAL A 442 -21.19 22.18 13.43
CA VAL A 442 -22.48 21.48 13.53
C VAL A 442 -22.55 20.39 12.46
N THR A 443 -22.20 20.68 11.22
CA THR A 443 -22.30 19.71 10.12
C THR A 443 -21.31 18.56 10.25
N LYS A 444 -20.16 18.76 10.87
CA LYS A 444 -19.13 17.73 11.08
C LYS A 444 -19.59 16.57 11.99
N ASN A 445 -20.64 16.77 12.79
CA ASN A 445 -21.17 15.79 13.73
C ASN A 445 -22.57 15.30 13.34
N VAL A 446 -23.11 15.74 12.21
CA VAL A 446 -24.46 15.36 11.77
C VAL A 446 -24.39 14.07 10.97
N VAL A 447 -25.24 13.12 11.34
CA VAL A 447 -25.43 11.85 10.62
C VAL A 447 -26.73 11.95 9.85
N VAL A 448 -26.65 11.79 8.52
CA VAL A 448 -27.82 11.73 7.63
C VAL A 448 -27.95 10.30 7.12
N GLU A 449 -29.13 9.73 7.23
CA GLU A 449 -29.41 8.39 6.75
C GLU A 449 -30.61 8.42 5.81
N ALA A 450 -30.45 7.74 4.66
CA ALA A 450 -31.53 7.52 3.73
C ALA A 450 -31.45 6.10 3.17
N ARG A 451 -32.56 5.42 3.04
CA ARG A 451 -32.66 4.13 2.38
C ARG A 451 -34.05 3.96 1.77
N TYR A 452 -34.09 3.10 0.76
CA TYR A 452 -35.34 2.70 0.14
C TYR A 452 -35.43 1.17 0.10
N ASN A 453 -36.53 0.63 0.54
CA ASN A 453 -36.87 -0.80 0.43
C ASN A 453 -38.41 -0.98 0.40
N ARG A 454 -38.87 -2.19 0.18
CA ARG A 454 -40.30 -2.43 -0.02
C ARG A 454 -41.16 -2.21 1.21
N VAL A 455 -40.63 -2.20 2.43
CA VAL A 455 -41.38 -1.99 3.68
C VAL A 455 -41.25 -0.59 4.25
N ASP A 456 -40.06 -0.01 4.24
CA ASP A 456 -39.85 1.38 4.62
C ASP A 456 -40.42 2.35 3.58
N ALA A 457 -40.56 1.92 2.31
CA ALA A 457 -40.59 2.80 1.15
C ALA A 457 -39.36 3.74 1.22
N LEU A 458 -39.51 5.00 1.47
CA LEU A 458 -38.43 5.89 1.86
C LEU A 458 -38.25 5.86 3.38
N TYR A 459 -37.04 5.71 3.84
CA TYR A 459 -36.62 6.01 5.22
C TYR A 459 -35.68 7.20 5.17
N ALA A 460 -35.92 8.17 6.04
CA ALA A 460 -35.04 9.32 6.24
C ALA A 460 -34.74 9.49 7.73
N GLY A 461 -33.45 9.61 8.06
CA GLY A 461 -32.98 9.76 9.43
C GLY A 461 -31.98 10.90 9.57
N LEU A 462 -32.02 11.56 10.69
CA LEU A 462 -31.08 12.60 11.09
C LEU A 462 -30.55 12.29 12.49
N GLY A 463 -29.28 12.47 12.68
CA GLY A 463 -28.63 12.17 13.95
C GLY A 463 -27.42 13.03 14.23
N LEU A 464 -26.87 12.83 15.42
CA LEU A 464 -25.64 13.44 15.89
C LEU A 464 -24.71 12.35 16.40
N GLU A 465 -23.43 12.47 16.02
CA GLU A 465 -22.36 11.64 16.54
C GLU A 465 -21.31 12.57 17.17
N ARG A 466 -20.92 12.29 18.40
CA ARG A 466 -19.96 13.14 19.10
C ARG A 466 -19.04 12.31 19.99
N ARG A 467 -17.77 12.70 19.99
CA ARG A 467 -16.73 12.17 20.84
C ARG A 467 -16.45 13.10 21.99
N PHE A 468 -16.28 12.53 23.16
CA PHE A 468 -16.09 13.23 24.42
C PHE A 468 -14.89 12.65 25.16
N LEU A 469 -14.41 13.41 26.15
CA LEU A 469 -13.28 13.12 27.03
C LEU A 469 -11.93 13.13 26.27
N GLU A 470 -10.87 13.20 27.04
CA GLU A 470 -9.51 13.16 26.49
C GLU A 470 -9.26 11.88 25.70
N LYS A 471 -8.59 11.99 24.55
CA LYS A 471 -8.30 10.88 23.62
C LYS A 471 -9.56 10.18 23.08
N ASP A 472 -10.67 10.89 22.95
CA ASP A 472 -11.93 10.37 22.38
C ASP A 472 -12.40 9.07 23.06
N ARG A 473 -12.39 9.04 24.38
CA ARG A 473 -12.71 7.82 25.16
C ARG A 473 -14.19 7.46 25.13
N LEU A 474 -15.07 8.42 24.96
CA LEU A 474 -16.51 8.19 24.93
C LEU A 474 -17.07 8.69 23.60
N GLU A 475 -17.67 7.80 22.84
CA GLU A 475 -18.39 8.10 21.62
C GLU A 475 -19.89 7.89 21.86
N LEU A 476 -20.69 8.89 21.50
CA LEU A 476 -22.15 8.82 21.55
C LEU A 476 -22.72 9.18 20.19
N LYS A 477 -23.66 8.35 19.74
CA LYS A 477 -24.42 8.57 18.52
C LYS A 477 -25.90 8.43 18.79
N ALA A 478 -26.66 9.39 18.32
CA ALA A 478 -28.13 9.36 18.43
C ALA A 478 -28.72 9.69 17.05
N VAL A 479 -29.67 8.88 16.59
CA VAL A 479 -30.32 9.05 15.29
C VAL A 479 -31.81 8.91 15.50
N VAL A 480 -32.60 9.76 14.85
CA VAL A 480 -34.05 9.64 14.77
C VAL A 480 -34.43 9.60 13.29
N GLY A 481 -35.06 8.53 12.85
CA GLY A 481 -35.51 8.37 11.49
C GLY A 481 -37.00 8.12 11.41
N TYR A 482 -37.56 8.24 10.21
CA TYR A 482 -38.95 7.98 9.92
C TYR A 482 -39.12 7.10 8.67
N SER A 483 -39.86 6.03 8.82
CA SER A 483 -40.27 5.15 7.72
C SER A 483 -41.56 5.65 7.09
N PHE A 484 -41.57 6.14 5.86
CA PHE A 484 -42.71 6.69 5.18
C PHE A 484 -43.70 5.59 4.74
N GLY A 485 -43.24 4.36 4.58
CA GLY A 485 -44.04 3.20 4.21
C GLY A 485 -45.06 2.87 5.30
N TYR A 486 -44.64 2.27 6.40
CA TYR A 486 -45.50 1.88 7.50
C TYR A 486 -45.65 2.94 8.57
N LYS A 487 -45.19 4.18 8.33
CA LYS A 487 -45.46 5.42 9.06
C LYS A 487 -45.04 5.39 10.54
N GLU A 488 -43.82 4.93 10.83
CA GLU A 488 -43.32 4.90 12.21
C GLU A 488 -41.95 5.57 12.37
N TRP A 489 -41.75 6.05 13.57
CA TRP A 489 -40.47 6.61 14.03
C TRP A 489 -39.48 5.51 14.44
N SER A 490 -38.21 5.75 14.15
CA SER A 490 -37.10 4.83 14.41
C SER A 490 -35.99 5.55 15.20
N PRO A 491 -36.20 5.82 16.50
CA PRO A 491 -35.15 6.38 17.36
C PRO A 491 -34.11 5.32 17.69
N ARG A 492 -32.83 5.71 17.75
CA ARG A 492 -31.77 4.89 18.30
C ARG A 492 -30.67 5.72 18.95
N ILE A 493 -30.01 5.12 19.95
CA ILE A 493 -28.86 5.65 20.63
C ILE A 493 -27.79 4.57 20.75
N GLU A 494 -26.57 4.94 20.56
CA GLU A 494 -25.39 4.08 20.65
C GLU A 494 -24.30 4.80 21.46
N GLY A 495 -23.61 4.07 22.33
CA GLY A 495 -22.48 4.60 23.10
C GLY A 495 -21.36 3.59 23.18
N GLU A 496 -20.14 4.04 23.02
CA GLU A 496 -18.93 3.23 23.21
C GLU A 496 -17.98 3.95 24.17
N TRP A 497 -17.50 3.22 25.17
CA TRP A 497 -16.50 3.72 26.11
C TRP A 497 -15.22 2.90 26.01
N VAL A 498 -14.12 3.56 25.62
CA VAL A 498 -12.77 2.98 25.55
C VAL A 498 -12.14 3.02 26.94
N LEU A 499 -11.84 1.85 27.51
CA LEU A 499 -11.27 1.73 28.86
C LEU A 499 -9.77 2.02 28.86
N ASP A 500 -9.06 1.65 27.81
CA ASP A 500 -7.62 1.85 27.63
C ASP A 500 -7.32 2.71 26.39
N PRO A 501 -7.28 4.03 26.51
CA PRO A 501 -7.22 4.95 25.38
C PRO A 501 -5.92 4.84 24.56
N GLU A 502 -4.84 4.30 25.13
CA GLU A 502 -3.56 4.16 24.41
C GLU A 502 -3.58 3.00 23.41
N ASN A 503 -4.19 1.89 23.77
CA ASN A 503 -4.23 0.69 22.93
C ASN A 503 -5.61 0.43 22.32
N ARG A 504 -6.68 1.09 22.82
CA ARG A 504 -8.08 0.91 22.44
C ARG A 504 -8.52 -0.55 22.38
N ARG A 505 -8.01 -1.38 23.30
CA ARG A 505 -8.25 -2.83 23.30
C ARG A 505 -9.54 -3.21 23.98
N ASN A 506 -9.85 -2.54 25.09
CA ASN A 506 -10.99 -2.85 25.92
C ASN A 506 -12.05 -1.76 25.75
N ARG A 507 -13.24 -2.17 25.33
CA ARG A 507 -14.35 -1.26 25.07
C ARG A 507 -15.63 -1.82 25.70
N ILE A 508 -16.39 -0.96 26.36
CA ILE A 508 -17.76 -1.24 26.79
C ILE A 508 -18.67 -0.45 25.87
N TRP A 509 -19.70 -1.08 25.39
CA TRP A 509 -20.66 -0.42 24.52
C TRP A 509 -22.09 -0.77 24.91
N ALA A 510 -23.00 0.14 24.63
CA ALA A 510 -24.43 -0.07 24.78
C ALA A 510 -25.16 0.58 23.61
N GLN A 511 -26.23 -0.05 23.17
CA GLN A 511 -27.10 0.47 22.12
C GLN A 511 -28.54 0.11 22.40
N SER A 512 -29.43 1.04 22.05
CA SER A 512 -30.89 0.83 22.17
C SER A 512 -31.58 1.57 21.04
N GLY A 513 -32.64 0.97 20.52
CA GLY A 513 -33.35 1.58 19.43
C GLY A 513 -34.52 0.77 18.92
N LYS A 514 -35.15 1.37 17.91
CA LYS A 514 -36.29 0.79 17.19
C LYS A 514 -36.03 0.96 15.70
N ILE A 515 -35.80 -0.14 14.97
CA ILE A 515 -35.39 -0.10 13.57
C ILE A 515 -36.06 -1.18 12.73
N THR A 516 -36.11 -0.96 11.40
CA THR A 516 -36.40 -2.00 10.45
C THR A 516 -35.11 -2.82 10.24
N THR A 517 -35.17 -4.11 10.53
CA THR A 517 -34.06 -5.05 10.45
C THR A 517 -34.28 -6.02 9.29
N GLN A 518 -33.23 -6.32 8.55
CA GLN A 518 -33.24 -7.40 7.57
C GLN A 518 -33.34 -8.74 8.28
N ARG A 519 -34.20 -9.65 7.80
CA ARG A 519 -34.37 -10.96 8.40
C ARG A 519 -33.13 -11.83 8.27
N LEU A 520 -32.45 -11.74 7.13
CA LEU A 520 -31.21 -12.44 6.85
C LEU A 520 -30.05 -11.46 6.88
N ASN A 521 -28.96 -11.85 7.51
CA ASN A 521 -27.77 -11.01 7.61
C ASN A 521 -27.01 -11.03 6.28
N ASN A 522 -27.30 -10.09 5.39
CA ASN A 522 -26.63 -9.94 4.12
C ASN A 522 -25.54 -8.88 4.19
N THR A 523 -24.32 -9.25 3.88
CA THR A 523 -23.15 -8.37 3.95
C THR A 523 -22.68 -7.89 2.57
N TYR A 524 -23.09 -8.55 1.47
CA TYR A 524 -22.56 -8.26 0.13
C TYR A 524 -23.20 -7.04 -0.53
N TYR A 525 -24.48 -6.81 -0.29
CA TYR A 525 -25.21 -5.77 -0.99
C TYR A 525 -25.57 -4.62 -0.05
N PRO A 526 -24.91 -3.45 -0.15
CA PRO A 526 -25.33 -2.26 0.57
C PRO A 526 -26.79 -1.90 0.31
N SER A 527 -27.48 -1.33 1.28
CA SER A 527 -28.89 -0.96 1.16
C SER A 527 -29.20 -0.05 -0.02
N THR A 528 -28.25 0.81 -0.40
CA THR A 528 -28.35 1.66 -1.61
C THR A 528 -28.39 0.86 -2.89
N ILE A 529 -27.62 -0.20 -3.01
CA ILE A 529 -27.61 -1.08 -4.18
C ILE A 529 -28.86 -1.96 -4.20
N GLN A 530 -29.29 -2.44 -3.03
CA GLN A 530 -30.53 -3.23 -2.92
C GLN A 530 -31.80 -2.40 -3.25
N ALA A 531 -31.76 -1.08 -3.03
CA ALA A 531 -32.86 -0.19 -3.37
C ALA A 531 -33.12 -0.11 -4.90
N VAL A 532 -32.07 -0.27 -5.72
CA VAL A 532 -32.17 -0.11 -7.18
C VAL A 532 -33.17 -1.10 -7.79
N PRO A 533 -33.08 -2.43 -7.59
CA PRO A 533 -34.10 -3.35 -8.12
C PRO A 533 -35.52 -2.99 -7.67
N VAL A 534 -35.72 -2.67 -6.41
CA VAL A 534 -37.03 -2.33 -5.85
C VAL A 534 -37.60 -1.06 -6.51
N LEU A 535 -36.78 -0.03 -6.72
CA LEU A 535 -37.17 1.20 -7.40
C LEU A 535 -37.57 0.97 -8.87
N PHE A 536 -37.02 -0.05 -9.51
CA PHE A 536 -37.34 -0.42 -10.87
C PHE A 536 -38.41 -1.53 -10.97
N GLY A 537 -39.10 -1.87 -9.89
CA GLY A 537 -40.18 -2.85 -9.89
C GLY A 537 -39.72 -4.30 -9.94
N PHE A 538 -38.48 -4.58 -9.58
CA PHE A 538 -37.95 -5.94 -9.39
C PHE A 538 -38.10 -6.38 -7.93
N ASP A 539 -37.94 -7.67 -7.67
CA ASP A 539 -38.02 -8.23 -6.34
C ASP A 539 -36.92 -7.68 -5.42
N ASP A 540 -37.32 -7.42 -4.17
CA ASP A 540 -36.39 -7.10 -3.07
C ASP A 540 -35.66 -8.36 -2.61
N TYR A 541 -34.37 -8.23 -2.43
CA TYR A 541 -33.50 -9.33 -1.99
C TYR A 541 -33.81 -9.81 -0.56
N ASN A 542 -34.18 -8.89 0.34
CA ASN A 542 -34.38 -9.16 1.75
C ASN A 542 -35.85 -9.21 2.16
N ASP A 543 -36.11 -9.81 3.31
CA ASP A 543 -37.28 -9.68 4.13
C ASP A 543 -36.97 -8.88 5.39
N TYR A 544 -38.00 -8.25 5.95
CA TYR A 544 -37.80 -7.26 7.01
C TYR A 544 -38.75 -7.49 8.17
N TYR A 545 -38.27 -7.10 9.35
CA TYR A 545 -39.10 -7.07 10.56
C TYR A 545 -38.75 -5.84 11.40
N ARG A 546 -39.59 -5.48 12.28
CA ARG A 546 -39.38 -4.44 13.25
C ARG A 546 -38.64 -5.01 14.44
N ASN A 547 -37.51 -4.42 14.79
CA ASN A 547 -36.75 -4.81 15.96
C ASN A 547 -36.64 -3.63 16.94
N GLU A 548 -37.18 -3.83 18.15
CA GLU A 548 -36.99 -2.94 19.29
C GLU A 548 -35.95 -3.60 20.19
N TYR A 549 -34.77 -3.00 20.32
CA TYR A 549 -33.66 -3.66 20.97
C TYR A 549 -32.95 -2.81 22.01
N SER A 550 -32.35 -3.48 22.97
CA SER A 550 -31.37 -2.93 23.90
C SER A 550 -30.25 -3.95 24.08
N LYS A 551 -29.01 -3.53 23.84
CA LYS A 551 -27.83 -4.39 23.90
C LYS A 551 -26.76 -3.71 24.74
N ILE A 552 -26.06 -4.51 25.54
CA ILE A 552 -24.89 -4.06 26.29
C ILE A 552 -23.78 -5.10 26.17
N GLY A 553 -22.56 -4.66 25.91
CA GLY A 553 -21.48 -5.60 25.66
C GLY A 553 -20.10 -5.07 26.01
N PHE A 554 -19.20 -6.01 26.01
CA PHE A 554 -17.76 -5.78 26.16
C PHE A 554 -17.01 -6.34 24.96
N THR A 555 -16.06 -5.58 24.47
CA THR A 555 -15.17 -5.99 23.37
C THR A 555 -13.72 -5.94 23.85
N HIS A 556 -12.99 -7.02 23.60
CA HIS A 556 -11.56 -7.13 23.85
C HIS A 556 -10.81 -7.43 22.55
N ARG A 557 -9.87 -6.54 22.14
CA ARG A 557 -8.97 -6.81 21.02
C ARG A 557 -7.84 -7.71 21.46
N MET A 558 -7.79 -8.92 20.93
CA MET A 558 -6.80 -9.93 21.29
C MET A 558 -5.38 -9.51 20.92
N LYS A 559 -4.39 -9.87 21.76
CA LYS A 559 -2.96 -9.63 21.47
C LYS A 559 -2.40 -10.60 20.44
N GLY A 560 -2.84 -11.85 20.49
CA GLY A 560 -2.44 -12.91 19.59
C GLY A 560 -3.14 -12.85 18.25
N ALA A 561 -2.49 -13.33 17.20
CA ALA A 561 -3.10 -13.48 15.90
C ALA A 561 -3.70 -14.88 15.73
N ILE A 562 -4.92 -14.96 15.20
CA ILE A 562 -5.56 -16.19 14.75
C ILE A 562 -5.61 -16.13 13.23
N LEU A 563 -4.97 -17.09 12.54
CA LEU A 563 -4.85 -17.13 11.08
C LEU A 563 -4.32 -15.80 10.49
N GLY A 564 -3.33 -15.18 11.16
CA GLY A 564 -2.73 -13.92 10.75
C GLY A 564 -3.53 -12.64 11.07
N ARG A 565 -4.68 -12.77 11.79
CA ARG A 565 -5.58 -11.66 12.16
C ARG A 565 -5.55 -11.43 13.65
N ARG A 566 -5.67 -10.17 14.07
CA ARG A 566 -5.88 -9.80 15.50
C ARG A 566 -7.38 -9.60 15.74
N PRO A 567 -8.10 -10.64 16.18
CA PRO A 567 -9.55 -10.56 16.31
C PRO A 567 -9.98 -9.78 17.53
N ASP A 568 -11.19 -9.24 17.44
CA ASP A 568 -11.97 -8.73 18.56
C ASP A 568 -12.81 -9.88 19.13
N ALA A 569 -12.71 -10.13 20.42
CA ALA A 569 -13.61 -11.00 21.16
C ALA A 569 -14.69 -10.15 21.81
N ARG A 570 -15.95 -10.47 21.57
CA ARG A 570 -17.11 -9.75 22.11
C ARG A 570 -17.97 -10.67 22.93
N ILE A 571 -18.48 -10.15 24.04
CA ILE A 571 -19.57 -10.77 24.81
C ILE A 571 -20.61 -9.71 25.05
N TYR A 572 -21.88 -10.03 24.77
CA TYR A 572 -22.96 -9.09 25.02
C TYR A 572 -24.27 -9.78 25.36
N TYR A 573 -25.07 -9.06 26.11
CA TYR A 573 -26.47 -9.38 26.34
C TYR A 573 -27.34 -8.54 25.43
N SER A 574 -28.33 -9.17 24.80
CA SER A 574 -29.33 -8.50 23.97
C SER A 574 -30.75 -8.80 24.48
N LEU A 575 -31.55 -7.78 24.48
CA LEU A 575 -33.02 -7.83 24.69
C LEU A 575 -33.64 -7.25 23.44
N GLU A 576 -34.39 -8.06 22.71
CA GLU A 576 -35.00 -7.68 21.43
C GLU A 576 -36.51 -8.02 21.49
N ASN A 577 -37.33 -7.15 20.93
CA ASN A 577 -38.74 -7.42 20.67
C ASN A 577 -38.95 -7.39 19.16
N HIS A 578 -39.30 -8.55 18.60
CA HIS A 578 -39.45 -8.76 17.17
C HIS A 578 -40.91 -8.66 16.80
N ILE A 579 -41.20 -7.84 15.80
CA ILE A 579 -42.59 -7.57 15.35
C ILE A 579 -42.65 -7.68 13.82
N THR A 580 -43.58 -8.44 13.32
CA THR A 580 -43.87 -8.56 11.89
C THR A 580 -44.27 -7.21 11.30
N ILE A 581 -43.79 -6.90 10.12
CA ILE A 581 -44.20 -5.75 9.31
C ILE A 581 -45.13 -6.23 8.21
N ASP A 582 -46.46 -6.00 8.38
CA ASP A 582 -47.44 -6.30 7.35
C ASP A 582 -47.70 -5.09 6.46
N TYR A 583 -46.63 -4.71 5.73
CA TYR A 583 -46.68 -3.60 4.76
C TYR A 583 -45.74 -3.84 3.62
N LYS A 584 -46.11 -3.41 2.44
CA LYS A 584 -45.28 -3.27 1.24
C LYS A 584 -45.63 -2.02 0.46
N THR A 585 -44.65 -1.34 -0.08
CA THR A 585 -44.88 -0.22 -1.01
C THR A 585 -45.47 -0.70 -2.33
N SER A 586 -46.35 0.11 -2.91
CA SER A 586 -46.82 -0.05 -4.29
C SER A 586 -46.08 0.88 -5.27
N TYR A 587 -45.11 1.67 -4.82
CA TYR A 587 -44.40 2.63 -5.64
C TYR A 587 -43.19 2.00 -6.30
N ASP A 588 -43.08 2.16 -7.60
CA ASP A 588 -41.85 2.00 -8.37
C ASP A 588 -41.79 3.06 -9.50
N LEU A 589 -40.53 3.29 -10.00
CA LEU A 589 -40.26 4.29 -11.06
C LEU A 589 -40.83 3.91 -12.41
N ARG A 590 -41.17 2.65 -12.64
CA ARG A 590 -41.70 2.14 -13.94
C ARG A 590 -43.21 2.14 -13.96
N ALA A 591 -43.86 2.44 -12.84
CA ALA A 591 -45.30 2.30 -12.66
C ALA A 591 -45.80 0.92 -13.16
N SER A 592 -45.04 -0.12 -12.83
CA SER A 592 -45.35 -1.49 -13.27
C SER A 592 -46.53 -2.04 -12.47
N ASP A 593 -47.37 -2.87 -13.12
CA ASP A 593 -48.40 -3.62 -12.39
C ASP A 593 -47.83 -4.77 -11.53
N ASN A 594 -46.55 -5.04 -11.67
CA ASN A 594 -45.83 -6.03 -10.85
C ASN A 594 -45.34 -5.40 -9.54
N TYR A 595 -46.17 -5.53 -8.54
CA TYR A 595 -45.78 -5.10 -7.20
C TYR A 595 -44.71 -6.02 -6.56
N ALA A 596 -43.88 -5.43 -5.74
CA ALA A 596 -42.95 -6.17 -4.91
C ALA A 596 -43.65 -7.33 -4.16
N ARG A 597 -42.94 -8.44 -4.02
CA ARG A 597 -43.47 -9.59 -3.26
C ARG A 597 -43.90 -9.17 -1.84
N ILE A 598 -44.80 -9.91 -1.25
CA ILE A 598 -45.22 -9.66 0.15
C ILE A 598 -43.98 -9.78 1.07
N ASN A 599 -44.02 -9.05 2.20
CA ASN A 599 -43.08 -9.24 3.27
C ASN A 599 -43.56 -10.37 4.17
N PRO A 600 -42.88 -11.53 4.22
CA PRO A 600 -43.39 -12.65 5.00
C PRO A 600 -43.33 -12.32 6.51
N PRO A 601 -44.26 -12.86 7.31
CA PRO A 601 -44.21 -12.70 8.73
C PRO A 601 -43.02 -13.40 9.34
N ILE A 602 -42.72 -13.02 10.57
CA ILE A 602 -41.71 -13.66 11.43
C ILE A 602 -42.39 -14.29 12.67
N ASN A 603 -41.62 -14.95 13.50
CA ASN A 603 -42.10 -15.31 14.84
C ASN A 603 -42.04 -14.06 15.72
N ASP A 604 -43.19 -13.42 15.94
CA ASP A 604 -43.29 -12.26 16.83
C ASP A 604 -43.01 -12.71 18.29
N GLY A 605 -42.27 -11.88 19.01
CA GLY A 605 -41.97 -12.19 20.39
C GLY A 605 -40.73 -11.54 20.95
N ARG A 606 -40.42 -11.81 22.19
CA ARG A 606 -39.28 -11.29 22.91
C ARG A 606 -38.11 -12.27 22.89
N LEU A 607 -36.96 -11.81 22.37
CA LEU A 607 -35.71 -12.54 22.41
C LEU A 607 -34.77 -11.91 23.44
N SER A 608 -34.36 -12.69 24.41
CA SER A 608 -33.29 -12.34 25.35
C SER A 608 -32.14 -13.35 25.17
N SER A 609 -30.98 -12.87 24.80
CA SER A 609 -29.86 -13.77 24.50
C SER A 609 -28.52 -13.24 25.01
N ILE A 610 -27.58 -14.16 25.23
CA ILE A 610 -26.17 -13.87 25.44
C ILE A 610 -25.44 -14.34 24.23
N THR A 611 -24.64 -13.46 23.67
CA THR A 611 -23.84 -13.76 22.48
C THR A 611 -22.34 -13.61 22.76
N ILE A 612 -21.56 -14.57 22.29
CA ILE A 612 -20.10 -14.54 22.29
C ILE A 612 -19.64 -14.59 20.84
N GLU A 613 -18.80 -13.65 20.44
CA GLU A 613 -18.27 -13.54 19.07
C GLU A 613 -16.77 -13.38 19.09
N ILE A 614 -16.12 -13.97 18.10
CA ILE A 614 -14.73 -13.69 17.74
C ILE A 614 -14.74 -13.24 16.28
N GLU A 615 -14.40 -11.98 16.04
CA GLU A 615 -14.37 -11.41 14.70
C GLU A 615 -13.00 -10.82 14.41
N GLY A 616 -12.40 -11.26 13.31
CA GLY A 616 -11.10 -10.78 12.84
C GLY A 616 -11.05 -10.61 11.35
N GLY A 617 -10.36 -9.59 10.88
CA GLY A 617 -10.20 -9.32 9.45
C GLY A 617 -10.38 -7.85 9.10
N SER A 618 -10.41 -7.56 7.80
CA SER A 618 -10.44 -6.20 7.25
C SER A 618 -11.84 -5.60 7.10
N GLY A 619 -12.85 -6.16 7.76
CA GLY A 619 -14.22 -5.65 7.72
C GLY A 619 -15.12 -6.33 6.69
N LYS A 620 -16.34 -5.81 6.50
CA LYS A 620 -17.39 -6.40 5.66
C LYS A 620 -17.10 -6.13 4.17
N GLU A 621 -17.24 -7.16 3.35
CA GLU A 621 -17.14 -7.07 1.90
C GLU A 621 -18.33 -6.30 1.33
N ALA A 622 -18.13 -5.05 0.94
CA ALA A 622 -19.11 -4.36 0.13
C ALA A 622 -18.92 -4.74 -1.35
N LEU A 623 -19.96 -5.29 -1.98
CA LEU A 623 -19.97 -5.69 -3.40
C LEU A 623 -18.88 -6.71 -3.79
N GLY A 624 -18.23 -7.34 -2.82
CA GLY A 624 -17.12 -8.25 -3.07
C GLY A 624 -15.86 -7.59 -3.67
N VAL A 625 -15.74 -6.27 -3.59
CA VAL A 625 -14.65 -5.49 -4.20
C VAL A 625 -13.43 -5.42 -3.31
N VAL A 626 -13.66 -5.29 -2.01
CA VAL A 626 -12.58 -5.18 -1.02
C VAL A 626 -12.21 -6.56 -0.50
N GLU A 627 -10.92 -6.82 -0.38
CA GLU A 627 -10.42 -8.04 0.24
C GLU A 627 -10.79 -8.05 1.72
N ALA A 628 -11.62 -8.98 2.09
CA ALA A 628 -11.91 -9.25 3.49
C ALA A 628 -11.32 -10.61 3.85
N ASN A 629 -10.19 -10.61 4.51
CA ASN A 629 -9.74 -11.80 5.22
C ASN A 629 -10.56 -11.93 6.50
N ASN A 630 -11.74 -12.52 6.44
CA ASN A 630 -12.63 -12.59 7.57
C ASN A 630 -12.51 -13.92 8.31
N LEU A 631 -12.55 -13.83 9.62
CA LEU A 631 -12.83 -14.91 10.54
C LEU A 631 -13.95 -14.44 11.44
N TYR A 632 -15.08 -15.13 11.43
CA TYR A 632 -16.18 -14.93 12.36
C TYR A 632 -16.55 -16.25 12.99
N LEU A 633 -16.64 -16.26 14.30
CA LEU A 633 -17.15 -17.35 15.12
C LEU A 633 -18.19 -16.75 16.06
N GLY A 634 -19.41 -17.22 16.02
CA GLY A 634 -20.51 -16.74 16.84
C GLY A 634 -21.20 -17.86 17.59
N ILE A 635 -21.53 -17.61 18.85
CA ILE A 635 -22.39 -18.45 19.68
C ILE A 635 -23.43 -17.54 20.31
N GLU A 636 -24.71 -17.74 20.00
CA GLU A 636 -25.84 -17.06 20.64
C GLU A 636 -26.66 -18.08 21.41
N THR A 637 -26.90 -17.82 22.68
CA THR A 637 -27.80 -18.65 23.52
C THR A 637 -28.91 -17.82 24.08
N SER A 638 -30.11 -18.37 24.03
CA SER A 638 -31.36 -17.79 24.53
C SER A 638 -32.06 -18.82 25.39
N HIS A 639 -32.67 -18.40 26.47
CA HIS A 639 -33.37 -19.27 27.40
C HIS A 639 -34.50 -18.53 28.13
N GLU A 640 -35.55 -19.23 28.55
CA GLU A 640 -36.66 -18.67 29.30
C GLU A 640 -36.22 -17.96 30.58
N VAL A 641 -35.18 -18.44 31.26
CA VAL A 641 -34.59 -17.80 32.44
C VAL A 641 -34.08 -16.37 32.15
N LEU A 642 -33.72 -16.08 30.93
CA LEU A 642 -33.34 -14.74 30.48
C LEU A 642 -34.55 -13.87 30.13
N GLY A 643 -35.77 -14.44 30.20
CA GLY A 643 -37.00 -13.78 29.80
C GLY A 643 -37.24 -13.80 28.30
N SER A 644 -36.75 -14.83 27.62
CA SER A 644 -36.97 -15.06 26.19
C SER A 644 -38.15 -15.97 25.92
N ASP A 645 -38.82 -15.78 24.78
CA ASP A 645 -39.88 -16.67 24.30
C ASP A 645 -39.32 -17.91 23.59
N TRP A 646 -37.99 -17.93 23.33
CA TRP A 646 -37.31 -19.03 22.65
C TRP A 646 -36.14 -19.57 23.47
N ASP A 647 -35.96 -20.88 23.36
CA ASP A 647 -34.92 -21.63 24.02
C ASP A 647 -34.03 -22.31 22.96
N PHE A 648 -32.86 -21.72 22.70
CA PHE A 648 -31.91 -22.24 21.69
C PHE A 648 -30.45 -21.88 21.96
N ALA A 649 -29.55 -22.60 21.35
CA ALA A 649 -28.17 -22.21 21.14
C ALA A 649 -27.84 -22.29 19.63
N ARG A 650 -27.33 -21.20 19.06
CA ARG A 650 -26.95 -21.07 17.65
C ARG A 650 -25.45 -20.91 17.54
N PHE A 651 -24.87 -21.58 16.54
CA PHE A 651 -23.44 -21.57 16.22
C PHE A 651 -23.25 -21.10 14.78
N GLU A 652 -22.30 -20.19 14.56
CA GLU A 652 -21.99 -19.66 13.25
C GLU A 652 -20.48 -19.59 13.02
N LEU A 653 -20.06 -19.93 11.81
CA LEU A 653 -18.70 -19.84 11.31
C LEU A 653 -18.72 -19.17 9.96
N GLU A 654 -17.90 -18.12 9.81
CA GLU A 654 -17.49 -17.60 8.51
C GLU A 654 -15.96 -17.54 8.47
N LEU A 655 -15.38 -18.13 7.45
CA LEU A 655 -13.94 -18.09 7.23
C LEU A 655 -13.67 -17.76 5.78
N TYR A 656 -12.93 -16.69 5.54
CA TYR A 656 -12.35 -16.39 4.25
C TYR A 656 -10.84 -16.41 4.35
N GLN A 657 -10.19 -17.16 3.48
CA GLN A 657 -8.74 -17.30 3.45
C GLN A 657 -8.21 -17.21 2.02
N ARG A 658 -7.14 -16.41 1.84
CA ARG A 658 -6.41 -16.26 0.59
C ARG A 658 -5.07 -16.98 0.65
N PHE A 659 -4.76 -17.75 -0.39
CA PHE A 659 -3.50 -18.45 -0.55
C PHE A 659 -2.80 -17.98 -1.82
N LYS A 660 -1.56 -17.47 -1.69
CA LYS A 660 -0.70 -17.20 -2.84
C LYS A 660 -0.25 -18.53 -3.46
N THR A 661 -0.47 -18.72 -4.75
CA THR A 661 -0.20 -19.99 -5.45
C THR A 661 1.03 -19.89 -6.35
N PHE A 662 0.85 -19.58 -7.63
CA PHE A 662 1.95 -19.47 -8.60
C PHE A 662 2.52 -18.04 -8.63
N TYR A 663 3.73 -17.90 -9.13
CA TYR A 663 4.38 -16.58 -9.37
C TYR A 663 4.26 -15.62 -8.17
N LYS A 664 4.62 -16.12 -6.99
CA LYS A 664 4.50 -15.40 -5.70
C LYS A 664 5.29 -14.08 -5.64
N ARG A 665 6.27 -13.92 -6.51
CA ARG A 665 7.12 -12.71 -6.60
C ARG A 665 6.46 -11.54 -7.35
N ARG A 666 5.36 -11.76 -8.07
CA ARG A 666 4.57 -10.66 -8.66
C ARG A 666 3.91 -9.86 -7.53
N LEU A 667 3.75 -8.55 -7.72
CA LEU A 667 3.01 -7.67 -6.78
C LEU A 667 1.61 -8.21 -6.53
N ILE A 668 0.95 -8.60 -7.61
CA ILE A 668 -0.36 -9.24 -7.57
C ILE A 668 -0.17 -10.70 -7.96
N PRO A 669 0.17 -11.59 -7.02
CA PRO A 669 0.38 -13.00 -7.33
C PRO A 669 -0.92 -13.70 -7.75
N ASN A 670 -0.80 -14.87 -8.35
CA ASN A 670 -1.92 -15.78 -8.49
C ASN A 670 -2.41 -16.20 -7.12
N VAL A 671 -3.71 -16.21 -6.92
CA VAL A 671 -4.29 -16.50 -5.61
C VAL A 671 -5.44 -17.49 -5.72
N LEU A 672 -5.55 -18.32 -4.70
CA LEU A 672 -6.71 -19.15 -4.43
C LEU A 672 -7.44 -18.54 -3.23
N ASP A 673 -8.65 -18.09 -3.45
CA ASP A 673 -9.55 -17.59 -2.42
C ASP A 673 -10.52 -18.71 -2.05
N VAL A 674 -10.67 -18.95 -0.74
CA VAL A 674 -11.58 -19.95 -0.20
C VAL A 674 -12.45 -19.28 0.86
N LYS A 675 -13.77 -19.47 0.74
CA LYS A 675 -14.75 -19.00 1.72
C LYS A 675 -15.59 -20.17 2.21
N ILE A 676 -15.72 -20.28 3.53
CA ILE A 676 -16.54 -21.28 4.21
C ILE A 676 -17.56 -20.51 5.05
N ASN A 677 -18.84 -20.86 4.89
CA ASN A 677 -19.91 -20.41 5.77
C ASN A 677 -20.63 -21.65 6.31
N ALA A 678 -20.86 -21.67 7.60
CA ALA A 678 -21.63 -22.74 8.24
C ALA A 678 -22.36 -22.22 9.47
N GLY A 679 -23.53 -22.78 9.72
CA GLY A 679 -24.28 -22.49 10.92
C GLY A 679 -25.19 -23.65 11.27
N SER A 680 -25.45 -23.80 12.57
CA SER A 680 -26.34 -24.81 13.13
C SER A 680 -26.88 -24.35 14.46
N PHE A 681 -27.87 -25.08 14.98
CA PHE A 681 -28.56 -24.74 16.22
C PHE A 681 -28.98 -25.98 17.03
N ILE A 682 -29.31 -25.72 18.27
CA ILE A 682 -29.93 -26.67 19.20
C ILE A 682 -31.12 -25.98 19.83
N GLY A 683 -32.29 -26.66 20.00
CA GLY A 683 -33.51 -26.07 20.58
C GLY A 683 -34.43 -25.47 19.56
N GLY A 684 -35.35 -24.63 20.00
CA GLY A 684 -36.39 -23.96 19.20
C GLY A 684 -35.94 -22.60 18.70
N ILE A 685 -35.43 -22.53 17.45
CA ILE A 685 -34.94 -21.29 16.86
C ILE A 685 -36.03 -20.55 16.07
N PRO A 686 -36.26 -19.24 16.28
CA PRO A 686 -37.20 -18.48 15.47
C PRO A 686 -36.68 -18.25 14.05
N ILE A 687 -37.62 -18.11 13.08
CA ILE A 687 -37.30 -18.01 11.65
C ILE A 687 -36.35 -16.84 11.31
N GLN A 688 -36.42 -15.74 12.03
CA GLN A 688 -35.59 -14.57 11.84
C GLN A 688 -34.15 -14.77 12.35
N ARG A 689 -33.80 -15.93 12.87
CA ARG A 689 -32.46 -16.37 13.22
C ARG A 689 -31.92 -17.42 12.27
N ASN A 690 -32.62 -17.74 11.18
CA ASN A 690 -32.11 -18.61 10.14
C ASN A 690 -30.84 -18.03 9.51
N GLY A 691 -29.98 -18.91 9.03
CA GLY A 691 -28.86 -18.54 8.20
C GLY A 691 -29.20 -18.55 6.72
N ALA A 692 -28.33 -17.95 5.92
CA ALA A 692 -28.51 -17.87 4.50
C ALA A 692 -27.25 -18.25 3.72
N LEU A 693 -27.46 -18.81 2.53
CA LEU A 693 -26.47 -18.92 1.49
C LEU A 693 -26.83 -17.90 0.41
N ASP A 694 -25.97 -16.89 0.26
CA ASP A 694 -26.25 -15.73 -0.57
C ASP A 694 -26.36 -16.08 -2.05
N ALA A 695 -27.17 -15.33 -2.76
CA ALA A 695 -27.49 -15.45 -4.17
C ALA A 695 -27.06 -14.19 -4.94
N ALA A 696 -26.99 -14.28 -6.27
CA ALA A 696 -26.76 -13.13 -7.12
C ALA A 696 -27.96 -12.15 -7.08
N LEU A 697 -27.68 -10.85 -7.08
CA LEU A 697 -28.69 -9.81 -7.26
C LEU A 697 -29.01 -9.67 -8.76
N GLY A 698 -29.91 -10.49 -9.26
CA GLY A 698 -30.14 -10.64 -10.68
C GLY A 698 -28.96 -11.33 -11.39
N ILE A 699 -28.31 -10.61 -12.28
CA ILE A 699 -27.08 -11.03 -12.98
C ILE A 699 -25.81 -10.63 -12.23
N PHE A 700 -25.93 -9.80 -11.19
CA PHE A 700 -24.78 -9.30 -10.41
C PHE A 700 -24.46 -10.25 -9.26
N GLY A 701 -23.30 -10.94 -9.35
CA GLY A 701 -22.91 -11.96 -8.36
C GLY A 701 -21.44 -11.86 -7.97
N PRO A 702 -21.09 -11.23 -6.83
CA PRO A 702 -19.72 -11.16 -6.34
C PRO A 702 -19.18 -12.55 -5.90
N PHE A 703 -17.93 -12.59 -5.43
CA PHE A 703 -17.37 -13.80 -4.83
C PHE A 703 -18.08 -14.15 -3.52
N GLY A 704 -18.34 -15.42 -3.30
CA GLY A 704 -18.97 -15.92 -2.07
C GLY A 704 -20.49 -15.99 -2.12
N VAL A 705 -21.10 -15.73 -3.30
CA VAL A 705 -22.53 -15.93 -3.57
C VAL A 705 -22.73 -16.97 -4.68
N PHE A 706 -23.84 -17.66 -4.68
CA PHE A 706 -24.22 -18.55 -5.79
C PHE A 706 -24.67 -17.74 -7.00
N LYS A 707 -23.88 -17.78 -8.07
CA LYS A 707 -24.12 -17.03 -9.31
C LYS A 707 -25.25 -17.63 -10.16
N THR A 708 -25.56 -18.90 -9.96
CA THR A 708 -26.65 -19.59 -10.65
C THR A 708 -27.99 -19.57 -9.88
N LYS A 709 -28.04 -18.81 -8.79
CA LYS A 709 -29.22 -18.50 -8.01
C LYS A 709 -29.41 -16.99 -8.00
N ALA A 710 -30.60 -16.52 -8.35
CA ALA A 710 -30.90 -15.10 -8.48
C ALA A 710 -31.92 -14.62 -7.44
N PHE A 711 -31.77 -13.36 -6.98
CA PHE A 711 -32.64 -12.56 -6.13
C PHE A 711 -32.79 -13.07 -4.69
N THR A 712 -33.33 -14.26 -4.46
CA THR A 712 -33.58 -14.75 -3.10
C THR A 712 -32.50 -15.71 -2.66
N PRO A 713 -31.83 -15.50 -1.52
CA PRO A 713 -30.85 -16.46 -0.99
C PRO A 713 -31.50 -17.79 -0.62
N TYR A 714 -30.71 -18.85 -0.48
CA TYR A 714 -31.15 -20.05 0.19
C TYR A 714 -31.15 -19.86 1.68
N GLU A 715 -32.20 -20.29 2.34
CA GLU A 715 -32.37 -20.16 3.78
C GLU A 715 -32.48 -21.52 4.45
N GLY A 716 -32.11 -21.60 5.70
CA GLY A 716 -32.29 -22.75 6.55
C GLY A 716 -31.87 -22.50 7.98
N ALA A 717 -32.43 -23.30 8.88
CA ALA A 717 -32.07 -23.28 10.28
C ALA A 717 -30.63 -23.74 10.50
N SER A 718 -30.18 -24.67 9.66
CA SER A 718 -28.75 -25.01 9.52
C SER A 718 -28.32 -24.85 8.07
N TYR A 719 -27.05 -24.52 7.85
CA TYR A 719 -26.48 -24.30 6.53
C TYR A 719 -24.99 -24.56 6.50
N ALA A 720 -24.49 -24.91 5.33
CA ALA A 720 -23.05 -25.01 5.06
C ALA A 720 -22.77 -24.70 3.59
N SER A 721 -21.71 -23.94 3.32
CA SER A 721 -21.20 -23.70 1.97
C SER A 721 -19.69 -23.57 1.93
N LEU A 722 -19.15 -23.89 0.77
CA LEU A 722 -17.75 -23.69 0.39
C LEU A 722 -17.72 -23.04 -0.98
N TYR A 723 -17.04 -21.90 -1.08
CA TYR A 723 -16.74 -21.22 -2.32
C TYR A 723 -15.24 -21.22 -2.52
N ALA A 724 -14.80 -21.45 -3.75
CA ALA A 724 -13.40 -21.35 -4.12
C ALA A 724 -13.27 -20.59 -5.44
N GLU A 725 -12.25 -19.73 -5.52
CA GLU A 725 -11.95 -18.95 -6.69
C GLU A 725 -10.45 -18.88 -6.89
N HIS A 726 -9.95 -19.36 -8.03
CA HIS A 726 -8.54 -19.24 -8.37
C HIS A 726 -8.35 -18.17 -9.44
N ASN A 727 -7.65 -17.09 -9.07
CA ASN A 727 -7.31 -16.04 -9.98
C ASN A 727 -5.94 -16.29 -10.62
N PHE A 728 -5.95 -16.70 -11.88
CA PHE A 728 -4.75 -16.94 -12.70
C PHE A 728 -4.13 -15.65 -13.23
N ARG A 729 -4.72 -14.49 -12.99
CA ARG A 729 -4.32 -13.20 -13.54
C ARG A 729 -4.26 -13.24 -15.07
N SER A 730 -3.31 -12.49 -15.63
CA SER A 730 -3.09 -12.44 -17.08
C SER A 730 -2.32 -13.64 -17.63
N ILE A 731 -1.79 -14.52 -16.76
CA ILE A 731 -0.88 -15.60 -17.15
C ILE A 731 -1.41 -16.50 -18.27
N PRO A 732 -2.67 -16.98 -18.25
CA PRO A 732 -3.18 -17.79 -19.34
C PRO A 732 -3.19 -17.04 -20.69
N LEU A 733 -3.48 -15.74 -20.67
CA LEU A 733 -3.52 -14.90 -21.87
C LEU A 733 -2.10 -14.60 -22.39
N GLU A 734 -1.17 -14.31 -21.48
CA GLU A 734 0.25 -14.11 -21.81
C GLU A 734 0.89 -15.38 -22.38
N ALA A 735 0.59 -16.55 -21.80
CA ALA A 735 1.05 -17.84 -22.28
C ALA A 735 0.50 -18.21 -23.68
N LEU A 736 -0.68 -17.70 -24.04
CA LEU A 736 -1.25 -17.79 -25.38
C LEU A 736 -0.69 -16.75 -26.37
N GLY A 737 0.31 -15.94 -25.96
CA GLY A 737 0.98 -14.95 -26.78
C GLY A 737 0.41 -13.54 -26.69
N TRP A 738 -0.64 -13.30 -25.88
CA TRP A 738 -1.20 -11.95 -25.69
C TRP A 738 -0.48 -11.23 -24.53
N LYS A 739 0.76 -10.83 -24.77
CA LYS A 739 1.62 -10.15 -23.76
C LYS A 739 1.01 -8.83 -23.26
N GLY A 740 0.26 -8.11 -24.07
CA GLY A 740 -0.43 -6.88 -23.68
C GLY A 740 -1.60 -7.06 -22.68
N ALA A 741 -2.03 -8.30 -22.41
CA ALA A 741 -3.10 -8.58 -21.46
C ALA A 741 -2.68 -8.23 -20.01
N GLY A 742 -1.41 -8.43 -19.68
CA GLY A 742 -0.83 -8.04 -18.40
C GLY A 742 -0.90 -6.54 -18.17
N LYS A 743 -0.46 -5.75 -19.16
CA LYS A 743 -0.53 -4.28 -19.12
C LYS A 743 -1.96 -3.74 -18.95
N LYS A 744 -2.94 -4.41 -19.57
CA LYS A 744 -4.37 -4.08 -19.42
C LYS A 744 -4.97 -4.60 -18.11
N GLY A 745 -4.20 -5.30 -17.26
CA GLY A 745 -4.65 -5.85 -16.01
C GLY A 745 -5.69 -6.99 -16.13
N LEU A 746 -5.95 -7.52 -17.35
CA LEU A 746 -6.94 -8.56 -17.58
C LEU A 746 -6.61 -9.83 -16.78
N SER A 747 -7.62 -10.45 -16.20
CA SER A 747 -7.45 -11.64 -15.37
C SER A 747 -8.44 -12.73 -15.75
N ILE A 748 -7.95 -13.97 -15.83
CA ILE A 748 -8.78 -15.18 -15.95
C ILE A 748 -8.97 -15.79 -14.57
N ILE A 749 -10.22 -16.07 -14.21
CA ILE A 749 -10.59 -16.63 -12.92
C ILE A 749 -11.40 -17.90 -13.15
N ALA A 750 -11.05 -18.98 -12.46
CA ALA A 750 -11.87 -20.16 -12.34
C ALA A 750 -12.51 -20.20 -10.95
N PHE A 751 -13.79 -20.48 -10.86
CA PHE A 751 -14.52 -20.50 -9.59
C PHE A 751 -15.46 -21.68 -9.46
N GLY A 752 -15.86 -21.98 -8.24
CA GLY A 752 -16.87 -22.97 -7.92
C GLY A 752 -17.46 -22.77 -6.54
N GLY A 753 -18.66 -23.28 -6.37
CA GLY A 753 -19.39 -23.21 -5.11
C GLY A 753 -20.20 -24.49 -4.86
N VAL A 754 -20.25 -24.89 -3.60
CA VAL A 754 -21.10 -25.98 -3.13
C VAL A 754 -21.77 -25.56 -1.82
N GLY A 755 -23.07 -25.86 -1.69
CA GLY A 755 -23.77 -25.51 -0.45
C GLY A 755 -25.08 -26.25 -0.27
N LYS A 756 -25.50 -26.30 0.97
CA LYS A 756 -26.76 -26.93 1.37
C LYS A 756 -27.36 -26.20 2.57
N THR A 757 -28.67 -26.10 2.59
CA THR A 757 -29.45 -25.67 3.75
C THR A 757 -30.32 -26.82 4.25
N TRP A 758 -30.58 -26.80 5.55
CA TRP A 758 -31.49 -27.76 6.21
C TRP A 758 -32.58 -26.99 6.92
N GLU A 759 -33.80 -27.45 6.71
CA GLU A 759 -35.01 -26.84 7.25
C GLU A 759 -35.30 -27.38 8.64
N ASN A 760 -36.00 -26.60 9.45
CA ASN A 760 -36.64 -27.05 10.67
C ASN A 760 -38.14 -27.30 10.41
N SER A 761 -38.65 -28.45 10.83
CA SER A 761 -40.03 -28.84 10.60
C SER A 761 -41.04 -27.86 11.23
N GLU A 762 -40.74 -27.27 12.36
CA GLU A 762 -41.59 -26.27 13.03
C GLU A 762 -41.69 -24.99 12.23
N GLN A 763 -40.57 -24.55 11.65
CA GLN A 763 -40.51 -23.37 10.77
C GLN A 763 -41.25 -23.59 9.45
N LEU A 764 -41.18 -24.78 8.88
CA LEU A 764 -41.94 -25.15 7.70
C LEU A 764 -43.42 -25.09 7.93
N THR A 765 -43.89 -25.60 9.06
CA THR A 765 -45.32 -25.53 9.46
C THR A 765 -45.75 -24.08 9.60
N PHE A 766 -44.99 -23.26 10.30
CA PHE A 766 -45.25 -21.83 10.45
C PHE A 766 -45.43 -21.10 9.11
N ILE A 767 -44.53 -21.36 8.15
CA ILE A 767 -44.54 -20.69 6.86
C ILE A 767 -45.72 -21.17 5.99
N GLN A 768 -46.06 -22.45 6.04
CA GLN A 768 -47.18 -23.01 5.30
C GLN A 768 -48.52 -22.42 5.69
N GLU A 769 -48.64 -21.89 6.89
CA GLU A 769 -49.86 -21.19 7.37
C GLU A 769 -50.05 -19.80 6.74
N PHE A 770 -48.97 -19.23 6.12
CA PHE A 770 -49.03 -17.88 5.54
C PHE A 770 -48.98 -17.96 4.00
N PRO A 771 -50.07 -17.73 3.27
CA PRO A 771 -50.11 -17.73 1.82
C PRO A 771 -49.13 -16.71 1.22
N GLY A 772 -48.28 -17.17 0.36
CA GLY A 772 -47.24 -16.34 -0.32
C GLY A 772 -45.93 -16.16 0.40
N ALA A 773 -45.80 -16.67 1.64
CA ALA A 773 -44.50 -16.82 2.28
C ALA A 773 -43.79 -18.08 1.73
N MET A 774 -42.56 -17.96 1.24
CA MET A 774 -41.79 -19.08 0.71
C MET A 774 -40.42 -19.08 1.35
N LEU A 775 -40.07 -20.18 2.06
CA LEU A 775 -38.68 -20.50 2.37
C LEU A 775 -38.01 -21.02 1.09
N THR A 776 -36.95 -20.40 0.71
CA THR A 776 -36.16 -20.86 -0.44
C THR A 776 -34.98 -21.70 0.08
N SER A 777 -35.23 -23.00 0.31
CA SER A 777 -34.19 -23.94 0.72
C SER A 777 -33.60 -24.70 -0.49
N THR A 778 -32.46 -25.34 -0.28
CA THR A 778 -31.86 -26.20 -1.31
C THR A 778 -32.57 -27.55 -1.36
N LYS A 779 -33.00 -28.00 -2.56
CA LYS A 779 -33.59 -29.35 -2.76
C LYS A 779 -32.60 -30.50 -2.64
N GLY A 780 -31.35 -30.20 -2.51
CA GLY A 780 -30.21 -31.11 -2.43
C GLY A 780 -28.94 -30.34 -2.17
N ILE A 781 -27.82 -30.78 -2.68
CA ILE A 781 -26.58 -30.01 -2.64
C ILE A 781 -26.55 -29.15 -3.90
N HIS A 782 -26.58 -27.84 -3.72
CA HIS A 782 -26.33 -26.90 -4.82
C HIS A 782 -24.86 -26.94 -5.20
N THR A 783 -24.55 -27.10 -6.48
CA THR A 783 -23.17 -27.12 -6.96
C THR A 783 -23.05 -26.36 -8.28
N GLU A 784 -22.08 -25.43 -8.32
CA GLU A 784 -21.78 -24.64 -9.51
C GLU A 784 -20.28 -24.51 -9.75
N ILE A 785 -19.91 -24.36 -11.02
CA ILE A 785 -18.54 -24.04 -11.47
C ILE A 785 -18.62 -22.96 -12.53
N GLY A 786 -17.52 -22.25 -12.77
CA GLY A 786 -17.51 -21.25 -13.82
C GLY A 786 -16.14 -20.66 -14.08
N VAL A 787 -16.13 -19.77 -15.07
CA VAL A 787 -14.96 -19.00 -15.46
C VAL A 787 -15.33 -17.52 -15.59
N SER A 788 -14.37 -16.65 -15.37
CA SER A 788 -14.57 -15.22 -15.50
C SER A 788 -13.41 -14.56 -16.23
N LEU A 789 -13.75 -13.50 -16.95
CA LEU A 789 -12.80 -12.50 -17.45
C LEU A 789 -12.97 -11.24 -16.62
N SER A 790 -11.93 -10.86 -15.86
CA SER A 790 -11.97 -9.76 -14.91
C SER A 790 -11.03 -8.62 -15.31
N ASN A 791 -11.24 -7.46 -14.68
CA ASN A 791 -10.52 -6.20 -14.93
C ASN A 791 -10.75 -5.61 -16.33
N ILE A 792 -11.89 -5.89 -16.93
CA ILE A 792 -12.33 -5.21 -18.15
C ILE A 792 -12.57 -3.74 -17.78
N PHE A 793 -11.86 -2.84 -18.46
CA PHE A 793 -11.82 -1.42 -18.09
C PHE A 793 -11.50 -1.19 -16.61
N SER A 794 -10.67 -2.02 -16.02
CA SER A 794 -10.22 -1.96 -14.61
C SER A 794 -11.33 -2.10 -13.55
N LEU A 795 -12.56 -2.36 -13.94
CA LEU A 795 -13.72 -2.37 -13.04
C LEU A 795 -14.64 -3.57 -13.21
N ILE A 796 -14.83 -4.02 -14.45
CA ILE A 796 -15.88 -4.99 -14.79
C ILE A 796 -15.30 -6.40 -14.82
N ARG A 797 -16.08 -7.34 -14.29
CA ARG A 797 -15.87 -8.77 -14.38
C ARG A 797 -17.08 -9.41 -15.04
N LEU A 798 -16.86 -10.18 -16.10
CA LEU A 798 -17.86 -11.02 -16.75
C LEU A 798 -17.72 -12.44 -16.27
N ASP A 799 -18.82 -13.03 -15.81
CA ASP A 799 -18.89 -14.37 -15.27
C ASP A 799 -19.69 -15.29 -16.21
N LEU A 800 -19.26 -16.53 -16.32
CA LEU A 800 -20.03 -17.59 -16.98
C LEU A 800 -20.06 -18.79 -16.03
N ALA A 801 -21.18 -18.98 -15.36
CA ALA A 801 -21.39 -20.04 -14.38
C ALA A 801 -22.23 -21.19 -15.00
N TYR A 802 -21.91 -22.41 -14.62
CA TYR A 802 -22.66 -23.60 -14.96
C TYR A 802 -23.09 -24.31 -13.70
N ARG A 803 -24.39 -24.56 -13.56
CA ARG A 803 -24.97 -25.27 -12.44
C ARG A 803 -24.94 -26.78 -12.71
N LEU A 804 -24.45 -27.57 -11.76
CA LEU A 804 -24.23 -29.03 -11.92
C LEU A 804 -25.42 -29.85 -11.43
N ASP A 805 -26.05 -29.44 -10.32
CA ASP A 805 -27.21 -30.14 -9.74
C ASP A 805 -28.53 -29.90 -10.53
N ALA A 806 -28.62 -28.83 -11.29
CA ALA A 806 -29.72 -28.52 -12.20
C ALA A 806 -29.09 -27.86 -13.45
N PRO A 807 -28.65 -28.66 -14.44
CA PRO A 807 -27.84 -28.20 -15.56
C PRO A 807 -28.39 -26.95 -16.24
N GLY A 808 -27.58 -25.91 -16.30
CA GLY A 808 -27.92 -24.63 -16.92
C GLY A 808 -26.72 -23.70 -16.93
N LEU A 809 -26.63 -22.84 -17.94
CA LEU A 809 -25.58 -21.83 -18.13
C LEU A 809 -26.11 -20.46 -17.74
N TYR A 810 -25.39 -19.74 -16.92
CA TYR A 810 -25.80 -18.47 -16.34
C TYR A 810 -24.69 -17.43 -16.59
N PRO A 811 -24.94 -16.46 -17.50
CA PRO A 811 -24.07 -15.32 -17.64
C PRO A 811 -24.29 -14.36 -16.48
N GLY A 812 -23.20 -13.77 -16.00
CA GLY A 812 -23.24 -12.81 -14.89
C GLY A 812 -22.25 -11.68 -15.09
N ILE A 813 -22.41 -10.67 -14.26
CA ILE A 813 -21.51 -9.54 -14.17
C ILE A 813 -21.19 -9.29 -12.70
N SER A 814 -19.99 -8.83 -12.43
CA SER A 814 -19.61 -8.38 -11.10
C SER A 814 -18.52 -7.32 -11.20
N LEU A 815 -18.14 -6.76 -10.07
CA LEU A 815 -17.00 -5.85 -10.02
C LEU A 815 -15.71 -6.64 -9.86
N SER A 816 -14.66 -6.13 -10.49
CA SER A 816 -13.32 -6.65 -10.28
C SER A 816 -12.89 -6.38 -8.84
N ARG A 817 -12.25 -7.36 -8.22
CA ARG A 817 -11.75 -7.23 -6.85
C ARG A 817 -10.45 -6.44 -6.85
N PHE A 818 -10.40 -5.38 -6.06
CA PHE A 818 -9.18 -4.65 -5.77
C PHE A 818 -8.40 -5.37 -4.66
N PHE A 819 -7.08 -5.27 -4.67
CA PHE A 819 -6.16 -6.05 -3.83
C PHE A 819 -5.73 -5.31 -2.58
#